data_e1fbe2218b3cb09cb4da1787d13cba1c
#
_entry.id   e1fbe2218b3cb09cb4da1787d13cba1c
#
_cell.length_a   1.000
_cell.length_b   1.000
_cell.length_c   1.000
_cell.angle_alpha   90.00
_cell.angle_beta   90.00
_cell.angle_gamma   90.00
#
_symmetry.space_group_name_H-M   'P 1'
#
loop_
_entity.id
_entity.type
_entity.pdbx_description
1 polymer ?
#
loop_
_entity_poly.entity_id
_entity_poly.type
_entity_poly.pdbx_seq_one_letter_code
_entity_poly.pdbx_strand_id
1 'polypeptide(L)'
;MDVTTLMHNLKEEVTCSVCMQPYTIPKQLPCLHIFCLQCLNKVARTNAHDGKIKCPLCQREVAVPESCSLETLPNCFHMKNLLDILAIKECNTTKVTCGNCEKTSVDAISYCFHCGKFWCNDCLNGHNILRENRDHRVLALKDFQDKDFEDVLKRPVFCQRELHGKEIIKFYCKECDIPVCQTCVIVEHNRHDVEHLEVAAREVKRSLASKLDIAKKSMETIGNFIRELEEKSLVLEHRSQINKESIQQIVNSLIETLKRKGQESIAEVENQRIEAQEQINRRKYDFQDQFNRWEQSISQIEALAQCSTGVELVRTKAIFDDKFQGLQSQQPQNIPMSERKIPTTVFLRNHGLFKIIKESRVGQLNQSQTEAIKCLVQGLKATTAGLETEMEVITRDSRGRQYYCPTDYITVQLSSAQDLSLNCIADKVKITDKENGCYTISLIPNQPGKHILTVQVNGENVQQFPPIDVKERSFTSLRTIGEGAATEDAKLKYPWGVTVTDSGEFVVSDKDNNRIVVFSEKGELLRSFGQNFLNCPNGLCIDKTGRIIVGNRLDNKIFLFEEDGECVEEILNGSALKNPRGISFDAQGNLVVCDAGNKCVTFFSPEGRILKSIGKDNLEMPVCCLCFEDKIFVSDHEDHSIKVFHIDGRFLYKFGSYGNSNLDLNRPSGLALDKTGHLLACSFSNHKVQVFTLDGKFVTQFGELGKEMGQMDSPCAVSVLKSGHIVVCEQGNFRLQIFE
;
A
#
# COMPACT_ATOMS: atom_id res chain seq x y z
N MET A 1 29.56 1.90 -21.44
CA MET A 1 29.81 0.50 -21.09
C MET A 1 31.32 0.37 -20.96
N ASP A 2 31.81 -0.09 -19.85
CA ASP A 2 33.25 -0.31 -19.70
C ASP A 2 33.67 -1.59 -20.44
N VAL A 3 34.97 -1.74 -20.71
CA VAL A 3 35.50 -2.87 -21.45
C VAL A 3 35.15 -4.21 -20.80
N THR A 4 35.05 -4.24 -19.47
CA THR A 4 34.75 -5.45 -18.69
C THR A 4 33.32 -5.92 -18.93
N THR A 5 32.33 -5.00 -18.87
CA THR A 5 30.91 -5.27 -19.17
C THR A 5 30.70 -5.69 -20.61
N LEU A 6 31.40 -5.02 -21.56
CA LEU A 6 31.37 -5.40 -22.98
C LEU A 6 31.91 -6.82 -23.21
N MET A 7 32.98 -7.19 -22.49
CA MET A 7 33.58 -8.53 -22.57
C MET A 7 32.70 -9.62 -21.98
N HIS A 8 31.85 -9.31 -21.01
CA HIS A 8 30.91 -10.28 -20.41
C HIS A 8 29.75 -10.62 -21.36
N ASN A 9 29.27 -9.62 -22.11
CA ASN A 9 28.08 -9.76 -23.01
C ASN A 9 28.49 -9.91 -24.48
N LEU A 10 29.78 -10.12 -24.76
CA LEU A 10 30.31 -10.08 -26.11
C LEU A 10 29.56 -10.99 -27.10
N LYS A 11 29.12 -12.16 -26.64
CA LYS A 11 28.47 -13.15 -27.52
C LYS A 11 27.07 -12.67 -28.00
N GLU A 12 26.34 -11.97 -27.11
CA GLU A 12 25.05 -11.38 -27.48
C GLU A 12 25.21 -10.19 -28.43
N GLU A 13 26.20 -9.34 -28.18
CA GLU A 13 26.51 -8.14 -28.99
C GLU A 13 26.90 -8.47 -30.41
N VAL A 14 27.56 -9.62 -30.66
CA VAL A 14 28.00 -10.01 -31.99
C VAL A 14 27.08 -11.00 -32.72
N THR A 15 25.89 -11.24 -32.19
CA THR A 15 24.90 -12.17 -32.77
C THR A 15 23.87 -11.46 -33.63
N CYS A 16 23.70 -11.93 -34.85
CA CYS A 16 22.71 -11.41 -35.78
C CYS A 16 21.30 -11.87 -35.37
N SER A 17 20.38 -10.94 -35.10
CA SER A 17 19.01 -11.22 -34.70
C SER A 17 18.13 -11.91 -35.75
N VAL A 18 18.59 -12.01 -36.99
CA VAL A 18 17.86 -12.69 -38.07
C VAL A 18 18.27 -14.17 -38.22
N CYS A 19 19.57 -14.48 -38.15
CA CYS A 19 20.05 -15.86 -38.27
C CYS A 19 20.48 -16.50 -36.95
N MET A 20 20.47 -15.73 -35.84
CA MET A 20 20.90 -16.16 -34.50
C MET A 20 22.31 -16.76 -34.46
N GLN A 21 23.18 -16.27 -35.36
CA GLN A 21 24.60 -16.67 -35.49
C GLN A 21 25.48 -15.42 -35.40
N PRO A 22 26.77 -15.57 -35.08
CA PRO A 22 27.72 -14.46 -35.15
C PRO A 22 27.68 -13.78 -36.54
N TYR A 23 27.84 -12.47 -36.54
CA TYR A 23 27.73 -11.70 -37.81
C TYR A 23 28.73 -12.16 -38.88
N THR A 24 28.23 -12.38 -40.09
CA THR A 24 29.02 -12.58 -41.28
C THR A 24 28.86 -11.37 -42.21
N ILE A 25 29.95 -10.65 -42.47
CA ILE A 25 29.95 -9.38 -43.28
C ILE A 25 28.89 -8.42 -42.72
N PRO A 26 29.08 -7.88 -41.47
CA PRO A 26 28.11 -7.02 -40.82
C PRO A 26 27.89 -5.72 -41.55
N LYS A 27 26.64 -5.43 -41.92
CA LYS A 27 26.19 -4.19 -42.57
C LYS A 27 25.29 -3.43 -41.65
N GLN A 28 25.47 -2.12 -41.54
CA GLN A 28 24.67 -1.22 -40.73
C GLN A 28 23.64 -0.48 -41.58
N LEU A 29 22.39 -0.55 -41.15
CA LEU A 29 21.31 0.23 -41.74
C LEU A 29 21.30 1.68 -41.21
N PRO A 30 20.69 2.66 -41.91
CA PRO A 30 20.54 4.04 -41.43
C PRO A 30 19.80 4.17 -40.08
N CYS A 31 19.07 3.17 -39.67
CA CYS A 31 18.45 3.08 -38.33
C CYS A 31 19.40 2.53 -37.24
N LEU A 32 20.69 2.41 -37.53
CA LEU A 32 21.79 1.92 -36.68
C LEU A 32 21.75 0.42 -36.36
N HIS A 33 20.75 -0.33 -36.81
CA HIS A 33 20.69 -1.78 -36.63
C HIS A 33 21.63 -2.50 -37.59
N ILE A 34 22.26 -3.56 -37.10
CA ILE A 34 23.31 -4.32 -37.81
C ILE A 34 22.78 -5.71 -38.13
N PHE A 35 23.09 -6.20 -39.33
CA PHE A 35 22.71 -7.54 -39.79
C PHE A 35 23.80 -8.12 -40.72
N CYS A 36 23.81 -9.45 -40.86
CA CYS A 36 24.63 -10.07 -41.91
C CYS A 36 24.18 -9.63 -43.30
N LEU A 37 25.09 -9.39 -44.22
CA LEU A 37 24.77 -9.05 -45.62
C LEU A 37 23.81 -10.10 -46.24
N GLN A 38 24.06 -11.40 -45.99
CA GLN A 38 23.20 -12.47 -46.50
C GLN A 38 21.77 -12.41 -45.92
N CYS A 39 21.64 -12.06 -44.65
CA CYS A 39 20.33 -11.88 -44.01
C CYS A 39 19.59 -10.69 -44.61
N LEU A 40 20.26 -9.56 -44.81
CA LEU A 40 19.66 -8.39 -45.47
C LEU A 40 19.24 -8.70 -46.90
N ASN A 41 20.05 -9.45 -47.66
CA ASN A 41 19.70 -9.89 -49.00
C ASN A 41 18.46 -10.81 -49.03
N LYS A 42 18.29 -11.67 -48.03
CA LYS A 42 17.05 -12.47 -47.87
C LYS A 42 15.84 -11.59 -47.58
N VAL A 43 15.95 -10.67 -46.62
CA VAL A 43 14.90 -9.72 -46.28
C VAL A 43 14.50 -8.84 -47.46
N ALA A 44 15.48 -8.37 -48.23
CA ALA A 44 15.21 -7.58 -49.44
C ALA A 44 14.44 -8.36 -50.52
N ARG A 45 14.73 -9.67 -50.70
CA ARG A 45 14.00 -10.52 -51.67
C ARG A 45 12.56 -10.80 -51.27
N THR A 46 12.27 -10.80 -49.97
CA THR A 46 10.92 -11.14 -49.46
C THR A 46 10.03 -9.93 -49.20
N ASN A 47 10.62 -8.76 -48.85
CA ASN A 47 9.87 -7.62 -48.32
C ASN A 47 10.24 -6.27 -49.00
N ALA A 48 10.90 -6.25 -50.19
CA ALA A 48 11.16 -5.01 -50.87
C ALA A 48 9.93 -4.56 -51.65
N HIS A 49 9.41 -3.38 -51.32
CA HIS A 49 8.42 -2.64 -52.08
C HIS A 49 9.00 -1.27 -52.43
N ASP A 50 8.88 -0.86 -53.70
CA ASP A 50 9.29 0.47 -54.22
C ASP A 50 10.74 0.87 -53.86
N GLY A 51 11.70 -0.06 -53.95
CA GLY A 51 13.11 0.25 -53.66
C GLY A 51 13.42 0.48 -52.16
N LYS A 52 12.54 0.08 -51.25
CA LYS A 52 12.72 0.18 -49.80
C LYS A 52 12.68 -1.18 -49.14
N ILE A 53 13.46 -1.36 -48.08
CA ILE A 53 13.39 -2.52 -47.18
C ILE A 53 12.96 -2.08 -45.80
N LYS A 54 12.19 -2.93 -45.09
CA LYS A 54 11.88 -2.70 -43.69
C LYS A 54 12.93 -3.33 -42.78
N CYS A 55 13.43 -2.56 -41.83
CA CYS A 55 14.36 -3.09 -40.83
C CYS A 55 13.68 -4.19 -39.97
N PRO A 56 14.28 -5.39 -39.84
CA PRO A 56 13.68 -6.49 -39.09
C PRO A 56 13.42 -6.19 -37.62
N LEU A 57 14.19 -5.29 -37.00
CA LEU A 57 14.06 -4.96 -35.57
C LEU A 57 13.09 -3.81 -35.29
N CYS A 58 13.22 -2.68 -36.02
CA CYS A 58 12.42 -1.48 -35.72
C CYS A 58 11.36 -1.16 -36.79
N GLN A 59 11.21 -1.98 -37.82
CA GLN A 59 10.23 -1.85 -38.92
C GLN A 59 10.34 -0.53 -39.70
N ARG A 60 11.41 0.26 -39.50
CA ARG A 60 11.65 1.51 -40.22
C ARG A 60 11.99 1.21 -41.69
N GLU A 61 11.38 1.92 -42.62
CA GLU A 61 11.69 1.83 -44.03
C GLU A 61 13.03 2.48 -44.31
N VAL A 62 13.86 1.75 -45.04
CA VAL A 62 15.21 2.16 -45.47
C VAL A 62 15.29 2.08 -47.00
N ALA A 63 15.62 3.18 -47.64
CA ALA A 63 15.82 3.19 -49.08
C ALA A 63 17.05 2.33 -49.47
N VAL A 64 16.88 1.48 -50.44
CA VAL A 64 17.98 0.72 -51.04
C VAL A 64 18.45 1.49 -52.27
N PRO A 65 19.77 1.73 -52.45
CA PRO A 65 20.28 2.40 -53.64
C PRO A 65 19.81 1.71 -54.94
N GLU A 66 19.52 2.48 -55.99
CA GLU A 66 18.98 1.98 -57.26
C GLU A 66 19.88 0.94 -57.94
N SER A 67 21.17 0.88 -57.59
CA SER A 67 22.12 -0.14 -58.03
C SER A 67 21.89 -1.54 -57.47
N CYS A 68 20.84 -1.74 -56.65
CA CYS A 68 20.38 -3.01 -56.07
C CYS A 68 21.42 -3.80 -55.27
N SER A 69 22.55 -3.21 -54.88
CA SER A 69 23.55 -3.92 -54.08
C SER A 69 23.61 -3.41 -52.66
N LEU A 70 23.11 -4.21 -51.70
CA LEU A 70 23.28 -3.96 -50.26
C LEU A 70 24.74 -4.04 -49.80
N GLU A 71 25.65 -4.39 -50.75
CA GLU A 71 27.09 -4.37 -50.52
C GLU A 71 27.65 -2.96 -50.32
N THR A 72 27.00 -1.94 -50.89
CA THR A 72 27.36 -0.52 -50.75
C THR A 72 27.06 0.05 -49.35
N LEU A 73 26.23 -0.64 -48.54
CA LEU A 73 26.00 -0.22 -47.17
C LEU A 73 27.30 -0.19 -46.35
N PRO A 74 27.42 0.74 -45.38
CA PRO A 74 28.61 0.86 -44.56
C PRO A 74 28.99 -0.44 -43.85
N ASN A 75 30.27 -0.79 -43.91
CA ASN A 75 30.82 -1.87 -43.11
C ASN A 75 30.92 -1.42 -41.65
N CYS A 76 30.42 -2.23 -40.72
CA CYS A 76 30.57 -1.95 -39.29
C CYS A 76 31.94 -2.43 -38.80
N PHE A 77 32.97 -1.56 -38.87
CA PHE A 77 34.33 -1.87 -38.43
C PHE A 77 34.39 -2.25 -36.95
N HIS A 78 33.61 -1.58 -36.09
CA HIS A 78 33.52 -1.91 -34.67
C HIS A 78 33.07 -3.36 -34.47
N MET A 79 32.01 -3.79 -35.17
CA MET A 79 31.51 -5.15 -35.13
C MET A 79 32.56 -6.19 -35.59
N LYS A 80 33.35 -5.84 -36.62
CA LYS A 80 34.43 -6.72 -37.05
C LYS A 80 35.51 -6.89 -35.97
N ASN A 81 35.87 -5.83 -35.26
CA ASN A 81 36.80 -5.90 -34.14
C ASN A 81 36.28 -6.79 -33.00
N LEU A 82 34.99 -6.70 -32.67
CA LEU A 82 34.35 -7.54 -31.66
C LEU A 82 34.31 -9.02 -32.10
N LEU A 83 34.06 -9.30 -33.37
CA LEU A 83 34.11 -10.66 -33.92
C LEU A 83 35.54 -11.26 -33.85
N ASP A 84 36.57 -10.43 -34.15
CA ASP A 84 37.97 -10.85 -34.01
C ASP A 84 38.29 -11.21 -32.54
N ILE A 85 37.81 -10.41 -31.58
CA ILE A 85 37.97 -10.68 -30.14
C ILE A 85 37.24 -11.97 -29.73
N LEU A 86 36.01 -12.17 -30.21
CA LEU A 86 35.28 -13.42 -29.93
C LEU A 86 36.06 -14.63 -30.46
N ALA A 87 36.54 -14.56 -31.73
CA ALA A 87 37.32 -15.61 -32.36
C ALA A 87 38.62 -15.93 -31.56
N ILE A 88 39.31 -14.89 -31.04
CA ILE A 88 40.50 -15.07 -30.20
C ILE A 88 40.13 -15.75 -28.87
N LYS A 89 39.04 -15.33 -28.21
CA LYS A 89 38.60 -15.93 -26.94
C LYS A 89 38.15 -17.40 -27.06
N GLU A 90 37.54 -17.73 -28.20
CA GLU A 90 37.04 -19.07 -28.47
C GLU A 90 38.06 -19.97 -29.21
N CYS A 91 39.29 -19.50 -29.46
CA CYS A 91 40.30 -20.23 -30.26
C CYS A 91 40.65 -21.62 -29.68
N ASN A 92 40.42 -21.87 -28.39
CA ASN A 92 40.62 -23.18 -27.78
C ASN A 92 39.46 -24.16 -27.99
N THR A 93 38.27 -23.64 -28.39
CA THR A 93 37.05 -24.45 -28.57
C THR A 93 36.60 -24.47 -30.04
N THR A 94 36.88 -23.41 -30.77
CA THR A 94 36.52 -23.27 -32.17
C THR A 94 37.76 -23.00 -33.05
N LYS A 95 37.84 -23.64 -34.22
CA LYS A 95 38.94 -23.44 -35.15
C LYS A 95 38.82 -22.10 -35.84
N VAL A 96 39.84 -21.24 -35.71
CA VAL A 96 39.94 -19.97 -36.40
C VAL A 96 40.70 -20.17 -37.67
N THR A 97 40.13 -19.84 -38.82
CA THR A 97 40.76 -20.04 -40.13
C THR A 97 41.72 -18.91 -40.48
N CYS A 98 42.78 -19.23 -41.21
CA CYS A 98 43.72 -18.24 -41.73
C CYS A 98 43.05 -17.29 -42.72
N GLY A 99 43.13 -15.97 -42.49
CA GLY A 99 42.52 -14.93 -43.33
C GLY A 99 43.25 -14.64 -44.65
N ASN A 100 44.32 -15.38 -45.02
CA ASN A 100 45.08 -15.19 -46.23
C ASN A 100 45.30 -16.48 -47.04
N CYS A 101 44.96 -17.65 -46.50
CA CYS A 101 45.07 -18.89 -47.25
C CYS A 101 43.98 -19.01 -48.32
N GLU A 102 44.33 -19.38 -49.54
CA GLU A 102 43.36 -19.80 -50.56
C GLU A 102 42.75 -21.16 -50.25
N LYS A 103 43.36 -21.94 -49.33
CA LYS A 103 42.90 -23.23 -48.87
C LYS A 103 41.96 -23.05 -47.67
N THR A 104 40.71 -23.45 -47.77
CA THR A 104 39.60 -23.20 -46.86
C THR A 104 39.63 -23.90 -45.49
N SER A 105 40.76 -24.52 -45.07
CA SER A 105 40.81 -25.34 -43.84
C SER A 105 42.08 -25.25 -43.01
N VAL A 106 42.91 -24.22 -43.16
CA VAL A 106 44.15 -24.08 -42.38
C VAL A 106 43.89 -23.25 -41.13
N ASP A 107 44.17 -23.85 -39.92
CA ASP A 107 44.00 -23.18 -38.66
C ASP A 107 45.00 -22.04 -38.47
N ALA A 108 44.54 -20.90 -38.01
CA ALA A 108 45.36 -19.76 -37.65
C ALA A 108 46.00 -19.97 -36.27
N ILE A 109 47.25 -19.52 -36.14
CA ILE A 109 48.03 -19.60 -34.88
C ILE A 109 48.34 -18.23 -34.28
N SER A 110 48.18 -17.15 -35.05
CA SER A 110 48.51 -15.80 -34.62
C SER A 110 47.58 -14.74 -35.22
N TYR A 111 47.58 -13.58 -34.61
CA TYR A 111 46.81 -12.39 -35.07
C TYR A 111 47.76 -11.19 -35.23
N CYS A 112 47.63 -10.49 -36.31
CA CYS A 112 48.36 -9.25 -36.55
C CYS A 112 47.46 -8.04 -36.29
N PHE A 113 47.83 -7.18 -35.33
CA PHE A 113 47.04 -5.99 -34.91
C PHE A 113 46.98 -4.94 -36.03
N HIS A 114 48.02 -4.80 -36.87
CA HIS A 114 48.05 -3.84 -37.96
C HIS A 114 47.22 -4.29 -39.17
N CYS A 115 47.39 -5.57 -39.58
CA CYS A 115 46.62 -6.11 -40.69
C CYS A 115 45.18 -6.45 -40.37
N GLY A 116 44.84 -6.67 -39.06
CA GLY A 116 43.52 -7.13 -38.64
C GLY A 116 43.18 -8.49 -39.25
N LYS A 117 44.14 -9.43 -39.28
CA LYS A 117 43.99 -10.76 -39.90
C LYS A 117 44.59 -11.84 -39.01
N PHE A 118 43.99 -13.00 -39.12
CA PHE A 118 44.50 -14.23 -38.55
C PHE A 118 45.45 -14.93 -39.49
N TRP A 119 46.54 -15.48 -39.01
CA TRP A 119 47.60 -16.05 -39.82
C TRP A 119 47.95 -17.50 -39.40
N CYS A 120 48.04 -18.41 -40.36
CA CYS A 120 48.67 -19.71 -40.13
C CYS A 120 50.20 -19.58 -40.18
N ASN A 121 50.93 -20.64 -39.83
CA ASN A 121 52.39 -20.59 -39.76
C ASN A 121 53.05 -20.18 -41.09
N ASP A 122 52.60 -20.75 -42.19
CA ASP A 122 53.20 -20.50 -43.51
C ASP A 122 52.93 -19.07 -43.97
N CYS A 123 51.69 -18.61 -43.84
CA CYS A 123 51.33 -17.23 -44.20
C CYS A 123 51.97 -16.19 -43.28
N LEU A 124 52.18 -16.52 -41.99
CA LEU A 124 52.91 -15.67 -41.06
C LEU A 124 54.36 -15.50 -41.44
N ASN A 125 55.02 -16.58 -41.86
CA ASN A 125 56.41 -16.53 -42.36
C ASN A 125 56.48 -15.61 -43.58
N GLY A 126 55.58 -15.76 -44.55
CA GLY A 126 55.48 -14.85 -45.71
C GLY A 126 55.20 -13.38 -45.32
N HIS A 127 54.33 -13.17 -44.34
CA HIS A 127 54.00 -11.83 -43.82
C HIS A 127 55.24 -11.13 -43.22
N ASN A 128 56.06 -11.87 -42.45
CA ASN A 128 57.25 -11.35 -41.72
C ASN A 128 58.45 -11.10 -42.64
N ILE A 129 58.52 -11.75 -43.81
CA ILE A 129 59.60 -11.57 -44.79
C ILE A 129 59.46 -10.22 -45.48
N LEU A 130 58.22 -9.69 -45.66
CA LEU A 130 57.99 -8.41 -46.34
C LEU A 130 58.55 -7.26 -45.51
N ARG A 131 59.43 -6.43 -46.06
CA ARG A 131 60.06 -5.26 -45.40
C ARG A 131 59.01 -4.31 -44.78
N GLU A 132 57.83 -4.18 -45.41
CA GLU A 132 56.74 -3.31 -45.03
C GLU A 132 56.03 -3.78 -43.76
N ASN A 133 56.15 -5.04 -43.35
CA ASN A 133 55.45 -5.65 -42.21
C ASN A 133 56.33 -5.87 -41.00
N ARG A 134 57.63 -5.45 -41.02
CA ARG A 134 58.61 -5.69 -39.94
C ARG A 134 58.20 -5.09 -38.60
N ASP A 135 57.47 -3.97 -38.62
CA ASP A 135 57.03 -3.27 -37.42
C ASP A 135 55.60 -3.65 -37.02
N HIS A 136 54.98 -4.62 -37.71
CA HIS A 136 53.67 -5.08 -37.35
C HIS A 136 53.71 -5.89 -36.05
N ARG A 137 52.87 -5.49 -35.07
CA ARG A 137 52.69 -6.27 -33.84
C ARG A 137 51.87 -7.52 -34.19
N VAL A 138 52.50 -8.69 -33.96
CA VAL A 138 51.86 -9.99 -34.12
C VAL A 138 51.93 -10.73 -32.80
N LEU A 139 50.82 -11.36 -32.40
CA LEU A 139 50.74 -12.14 -31.15
C LEU A 139 50.14 -13.51 -31.44
N ALA A 140 50.69 -14.56 -30.81
CA ALA A 140 50.12 -15.89 -30.94
C ALA A 140 48.76 -15.93 -30.18
N LEU A 141 47.76 -16.63 -30.76
CA LEU A 141 46.38 -16.64 -30.21
C LEU A 141 46.33 -17.11 -28.76
N LYS A 142 47.19 -18.03 -28.35
CA LYS A 142 47.32 -18.56 -26.96
C LYS A 142 47.92 -17.57 -25.96
N ASP A 143 48.59 -16.50 -26.44
CA ASP A 143 49.35 -15.58 -25.58
C ASP A 143 48.60 -14.28 -25.31
N PHE A 144 47.34 -14.13 -25.81
CA PHE A 144 46.51 -12.96 -25.59
C PHE A 144 46.13 -12.75 -24.13
N GLN A 145 46.28 -11.51 -23.66
CA GLN A 145 45.84 -11.03 -22.32
C GLN A 145 44.76 -9.97 -22.46
N ASP A 146 44.04 -9.69 -21.36
CA ASP A 146 42.91 -8.74 -21.41
C ASP A 146 43.29 -7.34 -21.93
N LYS A 147 44.48 -6.86 -21.64
CA LYS A 147 45.02 -5.59 -22.18
C LYS A 147 45.13 -5.57 -23.72
N ASP A 148 45.38 -6.73 -24.35
CA ASP A 148 45.58 -6.82 -25.79
C ASP A 148 44.26 -6.68 -26.57
N PHE A 149 43.10 -6.97 -25.92
CA PHE A 149 41.79 -6.76 -26.53
C PHE A 149 41.45 -5.30 -26.74
N GLU A 150 41.96 -4.37 -25.91
CA GLU A 150 41.82 -2.93 -26.12
C GLU A 150 42.54 -2.49 -27.41
N ASP A 151 43.70 -3.07 -27.71
CA ASP A 151 44.46 -2.75 -28.90
C ASP A 151 43.75 -3.28 -30.16
N VAL A 152 43.05 -4.42 -30.10
CA VAL A 152 42.19 -4.90 -31.17
C VAL A 152 41.05 -3.92 -31.47
N LEU A 153 40.43 -3.35 -30.41
CA LEU A 153 39.34 -2.36 -30.58
C LEU A 153 39.83 -1.03 -31.17
N LYS A 154 41.05 -0.62 -30.81
CA LYS A 154 41.63 0.69 -31.17
C LYS A 154 42.49 0.63 -32.45
N ARG A 155 42.47 -0.47 -33.21
CA ARG A 155 43.30 -0.62 -34.41
C ARG A 155 43.04 0.51 -35.41
N PRO A 156 44.09 0.95 -36.16
CA PRO A 156 43.98 2.01 -37.13
C PRO A 156 43.07 1.62 -38.31
N VAL A 157 42.32 2.58 -38.80
CA VAL A 157 41.50 2.42 -40.02
C VAL A 157 42.31 2.96 -41.22
N PHE A 158 42.41 2.16 -42.26
CA PHE A 158 43.17 2.49 -43.45
C PHE A 158 42.25 3.08 -44.55
N CYS A 159 42.84 3.88 -45.42
CA CYS A 159 42.14 4.41 -46.56
C CYS A 159 41.69 3.28 -47.51
N GLN A 160 40.50 3.42 -48.11
CA GLN A 160 39.95 2.40 -49.03
C GLN A 160 40.26 2.66 -50.52
N ARG A 161 40.99 3.73 -50.82
CA ARG A 161 41.38 4.08 -52.20
C ARG A 161 42.53 3.19 -52.69
N GLU A 162 42.47 2.72 -53.93
CA GLU A 162 43.42 1.75 -54.47
C GLU A 162 44.89 2.22 -54.44
N LEU A 163 45.13 3.51 -54.66
CA LEU A 163 46.47 4.06 -54.75
C LEU A 163 47.18 4.30 -53.43
N HIS A 164 46.40 4.41 -52.32
CA HIS A 164 46.95 4.70 -51.01
C HIS A 164 46.20 3.93 -49.89
N GLY A 165 45.75 2.74 -50.18
CA GLY A 165 45.03 1.85 -49.26
C GLY A 165 45.82 1.40 -48.03
N LYS A 166 47.10 1.71 -47.91
CA LYS A 166 47.96 1.45 -46.74
C LYS A 166 48.07 2.65 -45.78
N GLU A 167 47.53 3.82 -46.20
CA GLU A 167 47.61 5.02 -45.36
C GLU A 167 46.50 5.03 -44.28
N ILE A 168 46.90 5.41 -43.07
CA ILE A 168 45.99 5.55 -41.94
C ILE A 168 45.14 6.81 -42.11
N ILE A 169 43.85 6.69 -41.89
CA ILE A 169 42.91 7.81 -41.85
C ILE A 169 43.18 8.63 -40.60
N LYS A 170 43.61 9.90 -40.73
CA LYS A 170 43.95 10.80 -39.63
C LYS A 170 43.24 12.15 -39.68
N PHE A 171 42.59 12.46 -40.80
CA PHE A 171 41.96 13.75 -41.03
C PHE A 171 40.45 13.58 -41.31
N TYR A 172 39.73 14.65 -41.14
CA TYR A 172 38.30 14.77 -41.45
C TYR A 172 38.06 15.99 -42.31
N CYS A 173 37.42 15.79 -43.44
CA CYS A 173 37.02 16.86 -44.34
C CYS A 173 35.63 17.35 -43.96
N LYS A 174 35.52 18.61 -43.52
CA LYS A 174 34.23 19.18 -43.07
C LYS A 174 33.24 19.42 -44.19
N GLU A 175 33.75 19.77 -45.41
CA GLU A 175 32.89 20.01 -46.56
C GLU A 175 32.30 18.73 -47.15
N CYS A 176 33.09 17.65 -47.16
CA CYS A 176 32.64 16.37 -47.67
C CYS A 176 32.01 15.47 -46.61
N ASP A 177 32.14 15.81 -45.32
CA ASP A 177 31.66 15.03 -44.18
C ASP A 177 32.22 13.61 -44.15
N ILE A 178 33.50 13.42 -44.45
CA ILE A 178 34.16 12.12 -44.53
C ILE A 178 35.54 12.13 -43.87
N PRO A 179 35.94 11.00 -43.24
CA PRO A 179 37.29 10.80 -42.76
C PRO A 179 38.23 10.46 -43.95
N VAL A 180 39.42 11.05 -43.95
CA VAL A 180 40.37 10.97 -45.09
C VAL A 180 41.80 10.74 -44.60
N CYS A 181 42.64 10.13 -45.44
CA CYS A 181 44.07 10.00 -45.21
C CYS A 181 44.86 11.23 -45.74
N GLN A 182 46.12 11.32 -45.40
CA GLN A 182 46.94 12.46 -45.80
C GLN A 182 47.04 12.63 -47.35
N THR A 183 47.17 11.57 -48.10
CA THR A 183 47.21 11.62 -49.55
C THR A 183 45.87 12.11 -50.14
N CYS A 184 44.73 11.64 -49.58
CA CYS A 184 43.42 12.18 -50.00
C CYS A 184 43.30 13.69 -49.73
N VAL A 185 43.84 14.19 -48.61
CA VAL A 185 43.86 15.63 -48.35
C VAL A 185 44.58 16.40 -49.41
N ILE A 186 45.73 15.89 -49.84
CA ILE A 186 46.58 16.59 -50.85
C ILE A 186 45.97 16.47 -52.25
N VAL A 187 45.43 15.31 -52.63
CA VAL A 187 45.01 15.03 -54.02
C VAL A 187 43.54 15.45 -54.26
N GLU A 188 42.67 15.12 -53.41
CA GLU A 188 41.21 15.27 -53.61
C GLU A 188 40.56 16.39 -52.76
N HIS A 189 41.17 16.74 -51.62
CA HIS A 189 40.58 17.69 -50.62
C HIS A 189 41.51 18.90 -50.37
N ASN A 190 42.42 19.27 -51.27
CA ASN A 190 43.44 20.28 -51.08
C ASN A 190 42.93 21.72 -50.87
N ARG A 191 41.67 21.96 -51.18
CA ARG A 191 40.99 23.27 -50.94
C ARG A 191 39.87 23.22 -49.96
N HIS A 192 39.64 22.07 -49.35
CA HIS A 192 38.57 21.86 -48.36
C HIS A 192 39.07 22.17 -46.93
N ASP A 193 38.17 22.56 -46.08
CA ASP A 193 38.49 22.71 -44.65
C ASP A 193 38.66 21.32 -44.02
N VAL A 194 39.87 21.00 -43.63
CA VAL A 194 40.27 19.69 -43.12
C VAL A 194 40.86 19.85 -41.73
N GLU A 195 40.37 19.11 -40.77
CA GLU A 195 40.90 19.06 -39.42
C GLU A 195 41.39 17.67 -39.02
N HIS A 196 42.05 17.59 -37.89
CA HIS A 196 42.52 16.31 -37.38
C HIS A 196 41.30 15.46 -36.89
N LEU A 197 41.26 14.18 -37.28
CA LEU A 197 40.12 13.30 -36.97
C LEU A 197 39.77 13.23 -35.49
N GLU A 198 40.76 13.33 -34.60
CA GLU A 198 40.53 13.33 -33.15
C GLU A 198 39.80 14.61 -32.63
N VAL A 199 39.98 15.73 -33.35
CA VAL A 199 39.29 16.99 -33.01
C VAL A 199 37.83 16.86 -33.41
N ALA A 200 37.57 16.47 -34.66
CA ALA A 200 36.22 16.21 -35.14
C ALA A 200 35.49 15.18 -34.27
N ALA A 201 36.16 14.08 -33.90
CA ALA A 201 35.58 13.04 -33.03
C ALA A 201 35.21 13.58 -31.64
N ARG A 202 35.97 14.51 -31.07
CA ARG A 202 35.63 15.16 -29.78
C ARG A 202 34.39 16.03 -29.87
N GLU A 203 34.21 16.75 -30.96
CA GLU A 203 33.04 17.59 -31.19
C GLU A 203 31.78 16.74 -31.39
N VAL A 204 31.88 15.68 -32.19
CA VAL A 204 30.78 14.72 -32.37
C VAL A 204 30.40 14.07 -31.06
N LYS A 205 31.36 13.65 -30.22
CA LYS A 205 31.10 13.08 -28.90
C LYS A 205 30.37 14.04 -27.97
N ARG A 206 30.75 15.35 -27.94
CA ARG A 206 30.04 16.35 -27.13
C ARG A 206 28.62 16.57 -27.63
N SER A 207 28.40 16.68 -28.95
CA SER A 207 27.06 16.82 -29.53
C SER A 207 26.19 15.61 -29.22
N LEU A 208 26.72 14.39 -29.33
CA LEU A 208 26.02 13.16 -29.01
C LEU A 208 25.68 13.08 -27.53
N ALA A 209 26.60 13.46 -26.63
CA ALA A 209 26.34 13.46 -25.19
C ALA A 209 25.15 14.37 -24.82
N SER A 210 25.10 15.58 -25.38
CA SER A 210 23.98 16.52 -25.18
C SER A 210 22.65 15.95 -25.73
N LYS A 211 22.65 15.37 -26.92
CA LYS A 211 21.45 14.76 -27.52
C LYS A 211 20.98 13.54 -26.72
N LEU A 212 21.90 12.74 -26.20
CA LEU A 212 21.58 11.59 -25.34
C LEU A 212 20.97 12.01 -24.03
N ASP A 213 21.46 13.11 -23.42
CA ASP A 213 20.88 13.64 -22.17
C ASP A 213 19.44 14.10 -22.39
N ILE A 214 19.16 14.81 -23.50
CA ILE A 214 17.80 15.19 -23.87
C ILE A 214 16.91 13.95 -24.06
N ALA A 215 17.40 12.95 -24.76
CA ALA A 215 16.64 11.72 -24.99
C ALA A 215 16.36 10.94 -23.72
N LYS A 216 17.32 10.88 -22.79
CA LYS A 216 17.14 10.26 -21.47
C LYS A 216 16.06 10.96 -20.65
N LYS A 217 16.07 12.30 -20.61
CA LYS A 217 15.02 13.09 -19.93
C LYS A 217 13.64 12.85 -20.53
N SER A 218 13.56 12.76 -21.87
CA SER A 218 12.29 12.44 -22.54
C SER A 218 11.81 11.02 -22.21
N MET A 219 12.72 10.04 -22.14
CA MET A 219 12.38 8.67 -21.71
C MET A 219 11.88 8.63 -20.25
N GLU A 220 12.51 9.37 -19.35
CA GLU A 220 12.09 9.47 -17.96
C GLU A 220 10.67 10.06 -17.84
N THR A 221 10.38 11.12 -18.61
CA THR A 221 9.05 11.73 -18.68
C THR A 221 7.99 10.73 -19.16
N ILE A 222 8.29 9.97 -20.22
CA ILE A 222 7.38 8.92 -20.73
C ILE A 222 7.21 7.81 -19.70
N GLY A 223 8.27 7.39 -19.01
CA GLY A 223 8.21 6.39 -17.94
C GLY A 223 7.33 6.83 -16.79
N ASN A 224 7.38 8.09 -16.39
CA ASN A 224 6.50 8.67 -15.39
C ASN A 224 5.04 8.65 -15.84
N PHE A 225 4.77 8.99 -17.09
CA PHE A 225 3.42 8.97 -17.65
C PHE A 225 2.82 7.53 -17.71
N ILE A 226 3.66 6.55 -18.05
CA ILE A 226 3.23 5.13 -18.03
C ILE A 226 2.83 4.71 -16.62
N ARG A 227 3.64 5.03 -15.60
CA ARG A 227 3.30 4.73 -14.19
C ARG A 227 2.00 5.39 -13.75
N GLU A 228 1.78 6.65 -14.13
CA GLU A 228 0.52 7.34 -13.84
C GLU A 228 -0.69 6.64 -14.47
N LEU A 229 -0.57 6.14 -15.71
CA LEU A 229 -1.62 5.38 -16.36
C LEU A 229 -1.87 4.02 -15.69
N GLU A 230 -0.82 3.34 -15.23
CA GLU A 230 -0.93 2.09 -14.46
C GLU A 230 -1.65 2.31 -13.14
N GLU A 231 -1.32 3.38 -12.41
CA GLU A 231 -2.03 3.75 -11.17
C GLU A 231 -3.52 4.04 -11.42
N LYS A 232 -3.84 4.78 -12.49
CA LYS A 232 -5.23 5.02 -12.89
C LYS A 232 -5.97 3.74 -13.25
N SER A 233 -5.30 2.79 -13.89
CA SER A 233 -5.87 1.47 -14.20
C SER A 233 -6.24 0.69 -12.93
N LEU A 234 -5.35 0.67 -11.94
CA LEU A 234 -5.60 0.02 -10.64
C LEU A 234 -6.78 0.67 -9.89
N VAL A 235 -6.89 2.01 -9.94
CA VAL A 235 -8.01 2.73 -9.34
C VAL A 235 -9.33 2.35 -10.01
N LEU A 236 -9.36 2.19 -11.33
CA LEU A 236 -10.54 1.77 -12.08
C LEU A 236 -10.97 0.34 -11.72
N GLU A 237 -10.02 -0.58 -11.60
CA GLU A 237 -10.30 -1.96 -11.18
C GLU A 237 -10.87 -2.01 -9.76
N HIS A 238 -10.26 -1.30 -8.82
CA HIS A 238 -10.73 -1.22 -7.44
C HIS A 238 -12.16 -0.66 -7.35
N ARG A 239 -12.45 0.41 -8.08
CA ARG A 239 -13.81 0.98 -8.16
C ARG A 239 -14.82 0.02 -8.77
N SER A 240 -14.44 -0.67 -9.84
CA SER A 240 -15.31 -1.69 -10.43
C SER A 240 -15.68 -2.76 -9.42
N GLN A 241 -14.72 -3.16 -8.59
CA GLN A 241 -14.95 -4.16 -7.54
C GLN A 241 -15.87 -3.63 -6.45
N ILE A 242 -15.64 -2.41 -5.93
CA ILE A 242 -16.52 -1.77 -4.92
C ILE A 242 -17.96 -1.67 -5.44
N ASN A 243 -18.13 -1.24 -6.69
CA ASN A 243 -19.46 -1.12 -7.29
C ASN A 243 -20.17 -2.49 -7.38
N LYS A 244 -19.46 -3.56 -7.76
CA LYS A 244 -19.99 -4.92 -7.79
C LYS A 244 -20.44 -5.38 -6.41
N GLU A 245 -19.63 -5.15 -5.39
CA GLU A 245 -19.92 -5.50 -4.00
C GLU A 245 -21.12 -4.73 -3.46
N SER A 246 -21.21 -3.43 -3.72
CA SER A 246 -22.34 -2.58 -3.35
C SER A 246 -23.65 -3.06 -4.01
N ILE A 247 -23.63 -3.37 -5.29
CA ILE A 247 -24.78 -3.95 -5.99
C ILE A 247 -25.20 -5.26 -5.33
N GLN A 248 -24.26 -6.14 -5.01
CA GLN A 248 -24.54 -7.43 -4.37
C GLN A 248 -25.14 -7.26 -2.97
N GLN A 249 -24.66 -6.32 -2.19
CA GLN A 249 -25.20 -6.00 -0.85
C GLN A 249 -26.65 -5.51 -0.96
N ILE A 250 -26.96 -4.60 -1.88
CA ILE A 250 -28.32 -4.09 -2.12
C ILE A 250 -29.25 -5.24 -2.52
N VAL A 251 -28.81 -6.11 -3.44
CA VAL A 251 -29.59 -7.27 -3.88
C VAL A 251 -29.88 -8.22 -2.72
N ASN A 252 -28.88 -8.52 -1.89
CA ASN A 252 -29.04 -9.39 -0.73
C ASN A 252 -30.00 -8.81 0.30
N SER A 253 -29.90 -7.50 0.59
CA SER A 253 -30.83 -6.80 1.49
C SER A 253 -32.28 -6.82 0.97
N LEU A 254 -32.48 -6.64 -0.33
CA LEU A 254 -33.80 -6.74 -0.95
C LEU A 254 -34.35 -8.17 -0.86
N ILE A 255 -33.53 -9.20 -1.08
CA ILE A 255 -33.93 -10.60 -0.96
C ILE A 255 -34.35 -10.91 0.50
N GLU A 256 -33.59 -10.48 1.48
CA GLU A 256 -33.93 -10.69 2.90
C GLU A 256 -35.23 -9.97 3.28
N THR A 257 -35.39 -8.72 2.83
CA THR A 257 -36.62 -7.95 3.06
C THR A 257 -37.84 -8.66 2.45
N LEU A 258 -37.72 -9.15 1.22
CA LEU A 258 -38.80 -9.93 0.57
C LEU A 258 -39.10 -11.23 1.26
N LYS A 259 -38.07 -11.97 1.71
CA LYS A 259 -38.25 -13.21 2.51
C LYS A 259 -38.99 -12.93 3.80
N ARG A 260 -38.58 -11.90 4.56
CA ARG A 260 -39.24 -11.50 5.80
C ARG A 260 -40.71 -11.14 5.57
N LYS A 261 -41.00 -10.30 4.57
CA LYS A 261 -42.37 -9.92 4.19
C LYS A 261 -43.21 -11.14 3.76
N GLY A 262 -42.62 -12.09 3.07
CA GLY A 262 -43.27 -13.34 2.72
C GLY A 262 -43.60 -14.19 3.96
N GLN A 263 -42.69 -14.28 4.92
CA GLN A 263 -42.93 -15.00 6.18
C GLN A 263 -44.00 -14.32 7.02
N GLU A 264 -44.02 -12.99 7.12
CA GLU A 264 -45.07 -12.21 7.80
C GLU A 264 -46.45 -12.51 7.19
N SER A 265 -46.58 -12.51 5.86
CA SER A 265 -47.84 -12.83 5.18
C SER A 265 -48.29 -14.27 5.39
N ILE A 266 -47.36 -15.24 5.41
CA ILE A 266 -47.68 -16.65 5.71
C ILE A 266 -48.18 -16.80 7.15
N ALA A 267 -47.51 -16.13 8.11
CA ALA A 267 -47.94 -16.15 9.52
C ALA A 267 -49.32 -15.52 9.72
N GLU A 268 -49.64 -14.44 8.98
CA GLU A 268 -50.98 -13.82 9.02
C GLU A 268 -52.07 -14.76 8.51
N VAL A 269 -51.84 -15.48 7.41
CA VAL A 269 -52.77 -16.48 6.87
C VAL A 269 -52.96 -17.62 7.87
N GLU A 270 -51.91 -18.09 8.53
CA GLU A 270 -52.01 -19.16 9.54
C GLU A 270 -52.77 -18.69 10.79
N ASN A 271 -52.55 -17.46 11.26
CA ASN A 271 -53.32 -16.91 12.37
C ASN A 271 -54.82 -16.81 12.04
N GLN A 272 -55.18 -16.34 10.84
CA GLN A 272 -56.56 -16.31 10.40
C GLN A 272 -57.18 -17.72 10.31
N ARG A 273 -56.40 -18.73 9.89
CA ARG A 273 -56.82 -20.14 9.87
C ARG A 273 -57.10 -20.62 11.31
N ILE A 274 -56.24 -20.31 12.24
CA ILE A 274 -56.39 -20.70 13.66
C ILE A 274 -57.63 -20.08 14.25
N GLU A 275 -57.85 -18.76 14.08
CA GLU A 275 -59.02 -18.04 14.57
C GLU A 275 -60.34 -18.62 13.99
N ALA A 276 -60.33 -18.90 12.67
CA ALA A 276 -61.52 -19.54 12.04
C ALA A 276 -61.76 -20.92 12.61
N GLN A 277 -60.72 -21.73 12.81
CA GLN A 277 -60.82 -23.05 13.41
C GLN A 277 -61.34 -23.02 14.85
N GLU A 278 -60.92 -22.07 15.66
CA GLU A 278 -61.42 -21.88 17.02
C GLU A 278 -62.90 -21.51 17.03
N GLN A 279 -63.35 -20.62 16.11
CA GLN A 279 -64.75 -20.29 15.95
C GLN A 279 -65.61 -21.53 15.56
N ILE A 280 -65.09 -22.36 14.66
CA ILE A 280 -65.71 -23.61 14.31
C ILE A 280 -65.78 -24.56 15.49
N ASN A 281 -64.75 -24.68 16.27
CA ASN A 281 -64.70 -25.58 17.41
C ASN A 281 -65.63 -25.10 18.54
N ARG A 282 -65.73 -23.77 18.79
CA ARG A 282 -66.71 -23.21 19.78
C ARG A 282 -68.12 -23.54 19.33
N ARG A 283 -68.48 -23.28 18.10
CA ARG A 283 -69.82 -23.63 17.55
C ARG A 283 -70.13 -25.13 17.61
N LYS A 284 -69.10 -25.95 17.27
CA LYS A 284 -69.27 -27.42 17.36
C LYS A 284 -69.53 -27.79 18.82
N TYR A 285 -68.87 -27.23 19.78
CA TYR A 285 -69.05 -27.49 21.20
C TYR A 285 -70.48 -27.09 21.62
N ASP A 286 -70.95 -25.89 21.23
CA ASP A 286 -72.30 -25.40 21.60
C ASP A 286 -73.38 -26.31 21.01
N PHE A 287 -73.27 -26.74 19.76
CA PHE A 287 -74.22 -27.69 19.16
C PHE A 287 -74.10 -29.07 19.76
N GLN A 288 -72.95 -29.55 20.14
CA GLN A 288 -72.76 -30.84 20.79
C GLN A 288 -73.40 -30.85 22.20
N ASP A 289 -73.28 -29.78 22.94
CA ASP A 289 -73.89 -29.62 24.25
C ASP A 289 -75.41 -29.54 24.11
N GLN A 290 -75.89 -28.83 23.11
CA GLN A 290 -77.32 -28.78 22.79
C GLN A 290 -77.84 -30.17 22.36
N PHE A 291 -77.11 -30.93 21.53
CA PHE A 291 -77.45 -32.26 21.14
C PHE A 291 -77.50 -33.22 22.33
N ASN A 292 -76.56 -33.19 23.23
CA ASN A 292 -76.50 -34.02 24.42
C ASN A 292 -77.68 -33.71 25.37
N ARG A 293 -78.05 -32.43 25.51
CA ARG A 293 -79.24 -32.04 26.30
C ARG A 293 -80.55 -32.59 25.65
N TRP A 294 -80.62 -32.54 24.35
CA TRP A 294 -81.76 -33.10 23.65
C TRP A 294 -81.85 -34.61 23.81
N GLU A 295 -80.76 -35.31 23.60
CA GLU A 295 -80.66 -36.77 23.75
C GLU A 295 -81.07 -37.21 25.17
N GLN A 296 -80.57 -36.49 26.18
CA GLN A 296 -80.97 -36.77 27.55
C GLN A 296 -82.44 -36.50 27.78
N SER A 297 -82.98 -35.41 27.20
CA SER A 297 -84.43 -35.06 27.40
C SER A 297 -85.30 -36.09 26.64
N ILE A 298 -84.95 -36.52 25.43
CA ILE A 298 -85.68 -37.55 24.69
C ILE A 298 -85.67 -38.88 25.48
N SER A 299 -84.48 -39.29 25.93
CA SER A 299 -84.34 -40.54 26.71
C SER A 299 -85.19 -40.52 27.99
N GLN A 300 -85.26 -39.42 28.70
CA GLN A 300 -86.12 -39.24 29.87
C GLN A 300 -87.62 -39.34 29.52
N ILE A 301 -88.02 -38.71 28.38
CA ILE A 301 -89.41 -38.75 27.94
C ILE A 301 -89.80 -40.19 27.51
N GLU A 302 -88.93 -40.87 26.77
CA GLU A 302 -89.13 -42.26 26.36
C GLU A 302 -89.27 -43.20 27.62
N ALA A 303 -88.38 -43.08 28.58
CA ALA A 303 -88.46 -43.85 29.81
C ALA A 303 -89.75 -43.60 30.55
N LEU A 304 -90.17 -42.34 30.71
CA LEU A 304 -91.44 -41.99 31.33
C LEU A 304 -92.64 -42.54 30.50
N ALA A 305 -92.61 -42.47 29.18
CA ALA A 305 -93.68 -43.01 28.34
C ALA A 305 -93.86 -44.52 28.42
N GLN A 306 -92.72 -45.24 28.66
CA GLN A 306 -92.74 -46.70 28.81
C GLN A 306 -93.15 -47.22 30.22
N CYS A 307 -92.76 -46.45 31.26
CA CYS A 307 -92.87 -46.93 32.67
C CYS A 307 -94.00 -46.28 33.41
N SER A 308 -94.67 -45.24 32.99
CA SER A 308 -95.67 -44.47 33.67
C SER A 308 -97.09 -45.01 33.51
N THR A 309 -97.92 -44.89 34.53
CA THR A 309 -99.33 -45.20 34.41
C THR A 309 -100.06 -44.19 33.51
N GLY A 310 -101.24 -44.60 32.92
CA GLY A 310 -102.03 -43.68 32.05
C GLY A 310 -102.41 -42.35 32.72
N VAL A 311 -102.59 -42.33 34.06
CA VAL A 311 -102.88 -41.12 34.82
C VAL A 311 -101.65 -40.17 34.89
N GLU A 312 -100.48 -40.72 35.09
CA GLU A 312 -99.23 -39.97 35.14
C GLU A 312 -98.88 -39.37 33.79
N LEU A 313 -99.04 -40.12 32.74
CA LEU A 313 -98.83 -39.64 31.37
C LEU A 313 -99.71 -38.44 30.99
N VAL A 314 -101.02 -38.49 31.39
CA VAL A 314 -101.93 -37.35 31.13
C VAL A 314 -101.54 -36.11 31.96
N ARG A 315 -101.13 -36.30 33.26
CA ARG A 315 -100.69 -35.19 34.10
C ARG A 315 -99.38 -34.52 33.60
N THR A 316 -98.50 -35.25 32.99
CA THR A 316 -97.23 -34.73 32.51
C THR A 316 -97.27 -34.23 31.02
N LYS A 317 -98.38 -34.36 30.31
CA LYS A 317 -98.56 -33.97 28.94
C LYS A 317 -98.11 -32.51 28.63
N ALA A 318 -98.50 -31.54 29.47
CA ALA A 318 -98.17 -30.13 29.31
C ALA A 318 -96.62 -29.88 29.40
N ILE A 319 -95.93 -30.67 30.25
CA ILE A 319 -94.48 -30.59 30.42
C ILE A 319 -93.80 -31.16 29.18
N PHE A 320 -94.33 -32.23 28.60
CA PHE A 320 -93.79 -32.78 27.35
C PHE A 320 -94.02 -31.82 26.20
N ASP A 321 -95.24 -31.25 26.05
CA ASP A 321 -95.52 -30.29 25.02
C ASP A 321 -94.59 -29.04 25.06
N ASP A 322 -94.35 -28.50 26.26
CA ASP A 322 -93.45 -27.38 26.48
C ASP A 322 -91.97 -27.74 26.09
N LYS A 323 -91.48 -28.91 26.55
CA LYS A 323 -90.17 -29.40 26.20
C LYS A 323 -90.02 -29.63 24.68
N PHE A 324 -91.02 -30.20 24.02
CA PHE A 324 -90.99 -30.39 22.55
C PHE A 324 -91.04 -29.06 21.81
N GLN A 325 -91.78 -28.09 22.23
CA GLN A 325 -91.77 -26.74 21.66
C GLN A 325 -90.43 -26.06 21.81
N GLY A 326 -89.80 -26.18 22.98
CA GLY A 326 -88.41 -25.69 23.20
C GLY A 326 -87.40 -26.36 22.27
N LEU A 327 -87.53 -27.67 22.06
CA LEU A 327 -86.68 -28.41 21.12
C LEU A 327 -86.92 -27.98 19.66
N GLN A 328 -88.14 -27.75 19.27
CA GLN A 328 -88.48 -27.34 17.86
C GLN A 328 -88.02 -25.93 17.56
N SER A 329 -88.03 -25.00 18.52
CA SER A 329 -87.58 -23.60 18.35
C SER A 329 -86.04 -23.51 18.10
N GLN A 330 -85.33 -24.52 18.58
CA GLN A 330 -83.87 -24.59 18.48
C GLN A 330 -83.31 -25.44 17.34
N GLN A 331 -84.15 -25.72 16.31
CA GLN A 331 -83.70 -26.55 15.15
C GLN A 331 -82.63 -25.83 14.32
N PRO A 332 -81.59 -26.56 13.80
CA PRO A 332 -80.49 -25.98 13.00
C PRO A 332 -80.98 -25.23 11.75
N GLN A 333 -82.24 -25.50 11.29
CA GLN A 333 -82.82 -24.81 10.12
C GLN A 333 -83.13 -23.34 10.44
N ASN A 334 -83.27 -22.94 11.67
CA ASN A 334 -83.58 -21.59 12.11
C ASN A 334 -82.31 -20.73 12.35
N ILE A 335 -81.08 -21.31 12.16
CA ILE A 335 -79.84 -20.54 12.31
C ILE A 335 -79.67 -19.67 11.09
N PRO A 336 -79.44 -18.32 11.30
CA PRO A 336 -79.28 -17.37 10.20
C PRO A 336 -78.18 -17.77 9.23
N MET A 337 -78.38 -17.57 7.92
CA MET A 337 -77.38 -17.91 6.89
C MET A 337 -76.04 -17.21 7.11
N SER A 338 -76.02 -16.05 7.75
CA SER A 338 -74.81 -15.33 8.15
C SER A 338 -73.93 -16.11 9.13
N GLU A 339 -74.59 -16.91 10.04
CA GLU A 339 -73.86 -17.68 11.01
C GLU A 339 -73.40 -19.06 10.47
N ARG A 340 -73.85 -19.45 9.30
CA ARG A 340 -73.41 -20.69 8.61
C ARG A 340 -72.17 -20.51 7.77
N LYS A 341 -71.79 -19.24 7.43
CA LYS A 341 -70.61 -18.94 6.63
C LYS A 341 -69.33 -19.05 7.41
N ILE A 342 -68.40 -19.86 6.94
CA ILE A 342 -67.03 -19.88 7.44
C ILE A 342 -66.24 -18.81 6.70
N PRO A 343 -65.52 -17.92 7.39
CA PRO A 343 -64.64 -16.96 6.72
C PRO A 343 -63.59 -17.68 5.89
N THR A 344 -63.55 -17.40 4.57
CA THR A 344 -62.51 -17.91 3.68
C THR A 344 -61.62 -16.79 3.26
N THR A 345 -60.32 -16.87 3.54
CA THR A 345 -59.30 -15.92 3.10
C THR A 345 -58.72 -16.39 1.78
N VAL A 346 -58.58 -15.44 0.82
CA VAL A 346 -57.95 -15.69 -0.48
C VAL A 346 -56.73 -14.75 -0.56
N PHE A 347 -55.54 -15.35 -0.78
CA PHE A 347 -54.34 -14.56 -1.05
C PHE A 347 -54.38 -13.96 -2.45
N LEU A 348 -54.37 -12.64 -2.53
CA LEU A 348 -54.30 -11.91 -3.79
C LEU A 348 -52.87 -11.49 -4.08
N ARG A 349 -52.35 -11.95 -5.21
CA ARG A 349 -50.99 -11.59 -5.67
C ARG A 349 -50.93 -10.12 -6.01
N ASN A 350 -49.95 -9.38 -5.40
CA ASN A 350 -49.70 -7.98 -5.77
C ASN A 350 -48.96 -7.91 -7.12
N HIS A 351 -49.71 -7.82 -8.21
CA HIS A 351 -49.16 -7.75 -9.57
C HIS A 351 -48.37 -6.44 -9.81
N GLY A 352 -48.69 -5.34 -9.15
CA GLY A 352 -47.96 -4.08 -9.25
C GLY A 352 -46.52 -4.20 -8.71
N LEU A 353 -46.38 -4.77 -7.53
CA LEU A 353 -45.05 -5.01 -6.94
C LEU A 353 -44.18 -5.93 -7.80
N PHE A 354 -44.77 -7.00 -8.35
CA PHE A 354 -44.06 -7.93 -9.21
C PHE A 354 -43.62 -7.30 -10.54
N LYS A 355 -44.40 -6.42 -11.10
CA LYS A 355 -44.08 -5.63 -12.28
C LYS A 355 -42.94 -4.64 -12.00
N ILE A 356 -42.98 -3.92 -10.88
CA ILE A 356 -41.92 -3.02 -10.45
C ILE A 356 -40.58 -3.77 -10.30
N ILE A 357 -40.58 -4.90 -9.58
CA ILE A 357 -39.33 -5.70 -9.37
C ILE A 357 -38.81 -6.22 -10.71
N LYS A 358 -39.67 -6.65 -11.65
CA LYS A 358 -39.27 -7.21 -12.94
C LYS A 358 -38.73 -6.14 -13.91
N GLU A 359 -39.28 -4.92 -13.88
CA GLU A 359 -39.00 -3.86 -14.85
C GLU A 359 -37.97 -2.84 -14.32
N SER A 360 -37.73 -2.75 -13.00
CA SER A 360 -36.83 -1.80 -12.40
C SER A 360 -35.40 -2.36 -12.38
N ARG A 361 -34.42 -1.49 -12.67
CA ARG A 361 -33.01 -1.77 -12.41
C ARG A 361 -32.70 -1.57 -10.92
N VAL A 362 -31.77 -2.34 -10.36
CA VAL A 362 -31.33 -2.23 -8.97
C VAL A 362 -30.62 -0.89 -8.69
N GLY A 363 -30.13 -0.23 -9.75
CA GLY A 363 -29.49 1.08 -9.71
C GLY A 363 -29.13 1.55 -11.12
N GLN A 364 -28.65 2.77 -11.23
CA GLN A 364 -28.18 3.35 -12.49
C GLN A 364 -26.68 3.63 -12.39
N LEU A 365 -25.92 3.26 -13.41
CA LEU A 365 -24.55 3.72 -13.59
C LEU A 365 -24.62 5.07 -14.31
N ASN A 366 -24.46 6.15 -13.57
CA ASN A 366 -24.39 7.48 -14.13
C ASN A 366 -22.93 7.91 -14.30
N GLN A 367 -22.62 8.52 -15.44
CA GLN A 367 -21.38 9.28 -15.56
C GLN A 367 -21.51 10.55 -14.73
N SER A 368 -20.45 10.88 -13.99
CA SER A 368 -20.45 12.12 -13.22
C SER A 368 -20.62 13.33 -14.15
N GLN A 369 -21.47 14.27 -13.75
CA GLN A 369 -21.60 15.59 -14.36
C GLN A 369 -20.86 16.65 -13.55
N THR A 370 -20.06 16.23 -12.60
CA THR A 370 -19.24 17.11 -11.77
C THR A 370 -18.14 17.75 -12.60
N GLU A 371 -18.08 19.07 -12.57
CA GLU A 371 -17.05 19.87 -13.26
C GLU A 371 -16.05 20.39 -12.23
N ALA A 372 -14.84 19.84 -12.21
CA ALA A 372 -13.84 20.09 -11.18
C ALA A 372 -13.54 21.60 -10.99
N ILE A 373 -13.41 22.35 -12.08
CA ILE A 373 -13.12 23.79 -12.05
C ILE A 373 -14.24 24.62 -11.37
N LYS A 374 -15.45 24.08 -11.26
CA LYS A 374 -16.59 24.72 -10.58
C LYS A 374 -16.71 24.33 -9.11
N CYS A 375 -16.02 23.26 -8.70
CA CYS A 375 -16.01 22.80 -7.33
C CYS A 375 -15.37 23.85 -6.40
N LEU A 376 -15.83 23.86 -5.15
CA LEU A 376 -15.37 24.82 -4.14
C LEU A 376 -14.65 24.07 -3.02
N VAL A 377 -13.52 24.60 -2.58
CA VAL A 377 -12.87 24.21 -1.34
C VAL A 377 -13.01 25.33 -0.33
N GLN A 378 -13.45 24.99 0.88
CA GLN A 378 -13.68 25.97 1.95
C GLN A 378 -13.32 25.42 3.32
N GLY A 379 -13.27 26.26 4.34
CA GLY A 379 -13.10 25.86 5.73
C GLY A 379 -11.67 25.55 6.14
N LEU A 380 -10.68 25.73 5.26
CA LEU A 380 -9.29 25.50 5.62
C LEU A 380 -8.87 26.53 6.69
N LYS A 381 -8.68 26.03 7.92
CA LYS A 381 -8.23 26.83 9.08
C LYS A 381 -6.70 26.97 9.09
N ALA A 382 -6.20 27.81 9.98
CA ALA A 382 -4.77 27.85 10.25
C ALA A 382 -4.25 26.45 10.58
N THR A 383 -3.23 25.99 9.86
CA THR A 383 -2.66 24.66 9.97
C THR A 383 -1.40 24.67 10.80
N THR A 384 -1.22 23.64 11.62
CA THR A 384 -0.01 23.43 12.44
C THR A 384 0.59 22.08 12.08
N ALA A 385 1.91 21.99 11.97
CA ALA A 385 2.59 20.76 11.66
C ALA A 385 2.31 19.69 12.74
N GLY A 386 1.96 18.49 12.32
CA GLY A 386 1.65 17.37 13.22
C GLY A 386 0.23 17.36 13.80
N LEU A 387 -0.63 18.33 13.47
CA LEU A 387 -2.02 18.38 13.91
C LEU A 387 -2.99 18.21 12.76
N GLU A 388 -4.11 17.53 13.04
CA GLU A 388 -5.19 17.34 12.09
C GLU A 388 -5.86 18.66 11.74
N THR A 389 -6.01 18.91 10.45
CA THR A 389 -6.78 20.04 9.93
C THR A 389 -7.88 19.55 9.01
N GLU A 390 -9.00 20.26 9.01
CA GLU A 390 -10.16 19.93 8.22
C GLU A 390 -10.48 21.00 7.19
N MET A 391 -10.98 20.55 6.04
CA MET A 391 -11.56 21.38 4.99
C MET A 391 -12.76 20.68 4.35
N GLU A 392 -13.58 21.43 3.64
CA GLU A 392 -14.70 20.90 2.88
C GLU A 392 -14.49 21.10 1.39
N VAL A 393 -14.81 20.06 0.61
CA VAL A 393 -14.91 20.13 -0.85
C VAL A 393 -16.37 20.00 -1.24
N ILE A 394 -16.89 20.99 -1.97
CA ILE A 394 -18.26 20.99 -2.49
C ILE A 394 -18.19 20.76 -3.99
N THR A 395 -18.71 19.62 -4.42
CA THR A 395 -18.80 19.27 -5.85
C THR A 395 -19.93 20.01 -6.54
N ARG A 396 -19.69 20.45 -7.79
CA ARG A 396 -20.63 21.26 -8.56
C ARG A 396 -20.74 20.81 -10.00
N ASP A 397 -21.94 21.00 -10.59
CA ASP A 397 -22.20 20.77 -12.03
C ASP A 397 -21.65 21.92 -12.90
N SER A 398 -21.76 21.78 -14.21
CA SER A 398 -21.36 22.80 -15.21
C SER A 398 -22.05 24.15 -15.03
N ARG A 399 -23.21 24.20 -14.35
CA ARG A 399 -23.96 25.42 -14.01
C ARG A 399 -23.55 26.01 -12.67
N GLY A 400 -22.59 25.40 -11.96
CA GLY A 400 -22.12 25.83 -10.64
C GLY A 400 -23.06 25.49 -9.48
N ARG A 401 -24.06 24.66 -9.67
CA ARG A 401 -24.95 24.18 -8.61
C ARG A 401 -24.29 23.00 -7.90
N GLN A 402 -24.48 22.92 -6.58
CA GLN A 402 -24.02 21.76 -5.81
C GLN A 402 -24.63 20.48 -6.41
N TYR A 403 -23.77 19.52 -6.69
CA TYR A 403 -24.13 18.29 -7.38
C TYR A 403 -23.43 17.10 -6.70
N TYR A 404 -24.19 16.07 -6.39
CA TYR A 404 -23.69 14.84 -5.79
C TYR A 404 -23.66 13.73 -6.84
N CYS A 405 -22.55 13.08 -6.95
CA CYS A 405 -22.41 11.86 -7.74
C CYS A 405 -21.66 10.81 -6.91
N PRO A 406 -22.25 9.65 -6.62
CA PRO A 406 -21.59 8.60 -5.82
C PRO A 406 -20.30 8.06 -6.44
N THR A 407 -20.06 8.36 -7.72
CA THR A 407 -18.86 7.95 -8.43
C THR A 407 -17.75 9.00 -8.42
N ASP A 408 -18.00 10.19 -7.86
CA ASP A 408 -16.97 11.20 -7.73
C ASP A 408 -15.89 10.76 -6.76
N TYR A 409 -14.64 10.97 -7.13
CA TYR A 409 -13.51 10.74 -6.23
C TYR A 409 -12.68 12.01 -6.08
N ILE A 410 -12.22 12.20 -4.88
CA ILE A 410 -11.42 13.36 -4.50
C ILE A 410 -10.02 12.87 -4.13
N THR A 411 -9.01 13.55 -4.63
CA THR A 411 -7.63 13.37 -4.20
C THR A 411 -7.08 14.69 -3.69
N VAL A 412 -6.26 14.60 -2.64
CA VAL A 412 -5.65 15.78 -2.01
C VAL A 412 -4.17 15.52 -1.82
N GLN A 413 -3.36 16.48 -2.23
CA GLN A 413 -1.91 16.50 -2.03
C GLN A 413 -1.50 17.82 -1.41
N LEU A 414 -0.54 17.76 -0.49
CA LEU A 414 0.12 18.90 0.09
C LEU A 414 1.62 18.78 -0.19
N SER A 415 2.16 19.67 -0.99
CA SER A 415 3.55 19.63 -1.42
C SER A 415 4.30 20.84 -0.90
N SER A 416 5.61 20.71 -0.64
CA SER A 416 6.45 21.86 -0.29
C SER A 416 6.47 22.87 -1.45
N ALA A 417 6.39 24.17 -1.14
CA ALA A 417 6.53 25.23 -2.14
C ALA A 417 7.94 25.29 -2.78
N GLN A 418 8.95 24.67 -2.13
CA GLN A 418 10.32 24.58 -2.62
C GLN A 418 10.56 23.32 -3.46
N ASP A 419 9.86 22.23 -3.17
CA ASP A 419 9.95 20.95 -3.88
C ASP A 419 8.56 20.32 -4.01
N LEU A 420 7.96 20.44 -5.18
CA LEU A 420 6.61 19.96 -5.48
C LEU A 420 6.51 18.41 -5.46
N SER A 421 7.63 17.71 -5.54
CA SER A 421 7.65 16.25 -5.47
C SER A 421 7.55 15.71 -4.04
N LEU A 422 7.80 16.56 -3.05
CA LEU A 422 7.79 16.18 -1.64
C LEU A 422 6.36 16.23 -1.09
N ASN A 423 5.82 15.05 -0.73
CA ASN A 423 4.54 14.97 -0.03
C ASN A 423 4.71 15.36 1.45
N CYS A 424 3.95 16.35 1.88
CA CYS A 424 4.00 16.92 3.23
C CYS A 424 2.78 16.51 4.08
N ILE A 425 2.16 15.35 3.83
CA ILE A 425 1.08 14.77 4.62
C ILE A 425 1.62 13.57 5.41
N ALA A 426 1.42 13.58 6.74
CA ALA A 426 1.93 12.54 7.64
C ALA A 426 1.23 11.19 7.48
N ASP A 427 -0.09 11.21 7.36
CA ASP A 427 -0.95 10.05 7.29
C ASP A 427 -1.78 10.05 6.00
N LYS A 428 -2.58 8.99 5.79
CA LYS A 428 -3.54 8.97 4.68
C LYS A 428 -4.61 10.05 4.90
N VAL A 429 -4.93 10.79 3.84
CA VAL A 429 -6.04 11.73 3.83
C VAL A 429 -7.34 10.97 4.11
N LYS A 430 -8.09 11.44 5.11
CA LYS A 430 -9.42 10.91 5.41
C LYS A 430 -10.47 11.74 4.69
N ILE A 431 -11.26 11.11 3.85
CA ILE A 431 -12.33 11.75 3.09
C ILE A 431 -13.66 11.16 3.56
N THR A 432 -14.54 12.01 4.08
CA THR A 432 -15.89 11.64 4.53
C THR A 432 -16.91 12.22 3.56
N ASP A 433 -17.60 11.34 2.83
CA ASP A 433 -18.70 11.71 1.94
C ASP A 433 -19.97 11.96 2.76
N LYS A 434 -20.59 13.14 2.58
CA LYS A 434 -21.86 13.50 3.22
C LYS A 434 -23.09 13.16 2.36
N GLU A 435 -22.89 12.45 1.24
CA GLU A 435 -23.94 12.01 0.31
C GLU A 435 -24.81 13.14 -0.25
N ASN A 436 -24.29 14.35 -0.26
CA ASN A 436 -25.00 15.54 -0.73
C ASN A 436 -24.16 16.44 -1.65
N GLY A 437 -22.97 15.96 -2.09
CA GLY A 437 -21.99 16.74 -2.85
C GLY A 437 -21.09 17.60 -1.98
N CYS A 438 -21.06 17.36 -0.66
CA CYS A 438 -20.11 17.94 0.28
C CYS A 438 -19.25 16.83 0.87
N TYR A 439 -17.94 17.01 0.86
CA TYR A 439 -16.96 16.08 1.38
C TYR A 439 -16.12 16.76 2.44
N THR A 440 -16.04 16.17 3.64
CA THR A 440 -15.10 16.62 4.67
C THR A 440 -13.78 15.90 4.48
N ILE A 441 -12.71 16.65 4.45
CA ILE A 441 -11.35 16.17 4.25
C ILE A 441 -10.52 16.51 5.48
N SER A 442 -9.98 15.50 6.14
CA SER A 442 -9.02 15.64 7.23
C SER A 442 -7.64 15.21 6.76
N LEU A 443 -6.64 16.01 7.04
CA LEU A 443 -5.22 15.71 6.77
C LEU A 443 -4.32 16.28 7.89
N ILE A 444 -3.10 15.72 8.00
CA ILE A 444 -2.11 16.14 8.98
C ILE A 444 -0.85 16.57 8.22
N PRO A 445 -0.51 17.88 8.16
CA PRO A 445 0.76 18.33 7.61
C PRO A 445 1.93 17.85 8.49
N ASN A 446 3.02 17.38 7.88
CA ASN A 446 4.17 16.86 8.62
C ASN A 446 5.35 17.84 8.72
N GLN A 447 5.30 18.96 8.01
CA GLN A 447 6.37 19.96 8.00
C GLN A 447 5.81 21.37 8.10
N PRO A 448 6.44 22.27 8.87
CA PRO A 448 6.11 23.69 8.88
C PRO A 448 6.63 24.38 7.61
N GLY A 449 6.05 25.54 7.28
CA GLY A 449 6.44 26.36 6.15
C GLY A 449 5.33 26.56 5.12
N LYS A 450 5.71 27.06 3.94
CA LYS A 450 4.77 27.31 2.84
C LYS A 450 4.60 26.07 1.98
N HIS A 451 3.35 25.66 1.81
CA HIS A 451 2.97 24.48 1.04
C HIS A 451 1.93 24.80 -0.02
N ILE A 452 1.92 24.01 -1.09
CA ILE A 452 0.93 24.07 -2.16
C ILE A 452 -0.06 22.93 -1.97
N LEU A 453 -1.34 23.30 -1.78
CA LEU A 453 -2.46 22.37 -1.71
C LEU A 453 -2.98 22.11 -3.13
N THR A 454 -3.03 20.85 -3.52
CA THR A 454 -3.67 20.41 -4.76
C THR A 454 -4.87 19.53 -4.41
N VAL A 455 -6.04 19.92 -4.88
CA VAL A 455 -7.29 19.15 -4.74
C VAL A 455 -7.77 18.80 -6.13
N GLN A 456 -8.04 17.52 -6.36
CA GLN A 456 -8.58 17.03 -7.63
C GLN A 456 -9.92 16.33 -7.40
N VAL A 457 -10.82 16.52 -8.33
CA VAL A 457 -12.09 15.80 -8.44
C VAL A 457 -12.09 15.06 -9.76
N ASN A 458 -12.24 13.74 -9.73
CA ASN A 458 -12.19 12.87 -10.91
C ASN A 458 -10.87 12.95 -11.72
N GLY A 459 -9.75 13.32 -11.05
CA GLY A 459 -8.44 13.49 -11.68
C GLY A 459 -8.18 14.87 -12.28
N GLU A 460 -9.16 15.79 -12.22
CA GLU A 460 -8.99 17.16 -12.66
C GLU A 460 -8.84 18.11 -11.47
N ASN A 461 -7.93 19.08 -11.60
CA ASN A 461 -7.71 20.06 -10.53
C ASN A 461 -8.96 20.94 -10.31
N VAL A 462 -9.29 21.14 -9.05
CA VAL A 462 -10.19 22.22 -8.61
C VAL A 462 -9.45 23.55 -8.86
N GLN A 463 -9.83 24.64 -8.36
CA GLN A 463 -9.07 25.88 -8.57
C GLN A 463 -7.69 25.84 -7.89
N GLN A 464 -6.75 26.71 -8.34
CA GLN A 464 -5.49 26.89 -7.67
C GLN A 464 -5.68 27.66 -6.35
N PHE A 465 -5.01 27.20 -5.29
CA PHE A 465 -5.01 27.83 -3.97
C PHE A 465 -3.73 28.64 -3.77
N PRO A 466 -3.79 29.76 -3.02
CA PRO A 466 -2.57 30.39 -2.55
C PRO A 466 -1.80 29.43 -1.65
N PRO A 467 -0.47 29.56 -1.57
CA PRO A 467 0.31 28.74 -0.66
C PRO A 467 -0.21 28.83 0.78
N ILE A 468 -0.34 27.67 1.42
CA ILE A 468 -0.78 27.54 2.80
C ILE A 468 0.45 27.68 3.70
N ASP A 469 0.34 28.48 4.75
CA ASP A 469 1.38 28.62 5.76
C ASP A 469 1.10 27.67 6.93
N VAL A 470 1.87 26.60 7.02
CA VAL A 470 1.81 25.62 8.10
C VAL A 470 2.73 26.09 9.22
N LYS A 471 2.16 26.38 10.39
CA LYS A 471 2.89 26.86 11.56
C LYS A 471 3.69 25.75 12.22
N GLU A 472 4.77 26.12 12.91
CA GLU A 472 5.44 25.23 13.84
C GLU A 472 4.54 24.90 15.03
N ARG A 473 4.79 23.74 15.63
CA ARG A 473 4.04 23.26 16.80
C ARG A 473 4.47 23.99 18.06
N SER A 474 3.50 24.45 18.87
CA SER A 474 3.76 25.22 20.10
C SER A 474 3.77 24.37 21.37
N PHE A 475 3.25 23.13 21.33
CA PHE A 475 3.08 22.23 22.48
C PHE A 475 2.32 22.88 23.66
N THR A 476 1.25 23.59 23.34
CA THR A 476 0.40 24.22 24.35
C THR A 476 -0.47 23.20 25.04
N SER A 477 -0.55 23.26 26.38
CA SER A 477 -1.44 22.40 27.17
C SER A 477 -2.90 22.79 26.96
N LEU A 478 -3.74 21.82 26.62
CA LEU A 478 -5.16 22.01 26.35
C LEU A 478 -6.03 21.71 27.56
N ARG A 479 -5.73 20.62 28.27
CA ARG A 479 -6.52 20.12 29.41
C ARG A 479 -5.80 19.04 30.18
N THR A 480 -6.32 18.74 31.40
CA THR A 480 -5.89 17.64 32.25
C THR A 480 -7.04 16.60 32.42
N ILE A 481 -6.69 15.35 32.74
CA ILE A 481 -7.61 14.26 33.00
C ILE A 481 -7.14 13.51 34.24
N GLY A 482 -8.08 13.14 35.15
CA GLY A 482 -7.78 12.44 36.41
C GLY A 482 -7.56 13.37 37.58
N GLU A 483 -7.17 14.61 37.38
CA GLU A 483 -7.03 15.61 38.43
C GLU A 483 -8.41 16.13 38.86
N GLY A 484 -8.70 16.13 40.17
CA GLY A 484 -9.99 16.64 40.67
C GLY A 484 -11.21 15.80 40.27
N ALA A 485 -10.99 14.53 39.88
CA ALA A 485 -12.07 13.66 39.47
C ALA A 485 -13.19 13.58 40.57
N ALA A 486 -14.44 13.69 40.11
CA ALA A 486 -15.62 13.74 40.97
C ALA A 486 -15.88 12.44 41.75
N THR A 487 -15.33 11.33 41.27
CA THR A 487 -15.46 10.01 41.90
C THR A 487 -14.09 9.44 42.27
N GLU A 488 -14.01 8.70 43.38
CA GLU A 488 -12.78 8.01 43.81
C GLU A 488 -12.28 7.02 42.72
N ASP A 489 -13.21 6.41 41.97
CA ASP A 489 -12.88 5.46 40.92
C ASP A 489 -12.15 6.09 39.73
N ALA A 490 -12.31 7.37 39.48
CA ALA A 490 -11.62 8.12 38.44
C ALA A 490 -10.25 8.70 38.87
N LYS A 491 -9.93 8.65 40.18
CA LYS A 491 -8.64 9.13 40.69
C LYS A 491 -7.53 8.15 40.38
N LEU A 492 -6.47 8.66 39.75
CA LEU A 492 -5.26 7.91 39.49
C LEU A 492 -4.32 7.94 40.70
N LYS A 493 -3.51 6.88 40.85
CA LYS A 493 -2.50 6.79 41.91
C LYS A 493 -1.17 6.27 41.31
N TYR A 494 -0.19 7.16 41.21
CA TYR A 494 1.10 6.88 40.61
C TYR A 494 0.96 6.20 39.22
N PRO A 495 0.16 6.74 38.28
CA PRO A 495 0.01 6.14 36.98
C PRO A 495 1.37 6.05 36.27
N TRP A 496 1.53 5.06 35.37
CA TRP A 496 2.82 4.84 34.72
C TRP A 496 2.75 4.83 33.20
N GLY A 497 1.85 4.05 32.61
CA GLY A 497 1.71 3.90 31.17
C GLY A 497 0.44 4.57 30.65
N VAL A 498 0.49 5.08 29.44
CA VAL A 498 -0.69 5.53 28.68
C VAL A 498 -0.57 5.10 27.23
N THR A 499 -1.67 4.61 26.67
CA THR A 499 -1.84 4.39 25.24
C THR A 499 -3.22 4.87 24.80
N VAL A 500 -3.41 5.02 23.48
CA VAL A 500 -4.66 5.53 22.91
C VAL A 500 -5.27 4.48 22.01
N THR A 501 -6.57 4.21 22.17
CA THR A 501 -7.33 3.30 21.29
C THR A 501 -7.59 3.94 19.93
N ASP A 502 -8.04 3.14 19.00
CA ASP A 502 -8.49 3.62 17.68
C ASP A 502 -9.69 4.56 17.75
N SER A 503 -10.53 4.45 18.78
CA SER A 503 -11.66 5.33 19.09
C SER A 503 -11.27 6.62 19.80
N GLY A 504 -9.97 6.80 20.19
CA GLY A 504 -9.48 7.98 20.89
C GLY A 504 -9.58 7.89 22.42
N GLU A 505 -9.90 6.71 23.00
CA GLU A 505 -9.92 6.49 24.43
C GLU A 505 -8.51 6.39 25.02
N PHE A 506 -8.30 6.90 26.22
CA PHE A 506 -7.04 6.81 26.96
C PHE A 506 -7.03 5.59 27.88
N VAL A 507 -6.17 4.65 27.62
CA VAL A 507 -5.94 3.47 28.46
C VAL A 507 -4.72 3.72 29.32
N VAL A 508 -4.89 3.66 30.64
CA VAL A 508 -3.89 4.07 31.64
C VAL A 508 -3.59 2.93 32.61
N SER A 509 -2.32 2.62 32.83
CA SER A 509 -1.91 1.75 33.93
C SER A 509 -1.87 2.57 35.25
N ASP A 510 -2.85 2.36 36.08
CA ASP A 510 -3.00 2.97 37.40
C ASP A 510 -2.22 2.11 38.42
N LYS A 511 -0.94 2.34 38.46
CA LYS A 511 0.09 1.41 38.99
C LYS A 511 -0.16 1.04 40.46
N ASP A 512 -0.35 2.03 41.35
CA ASP A 512 -0.49 1.76 42.79
C ASP A 512 -1.93 1.36 43.21
N ASN A 513 -2.89 1.49 42.29
CA ASN A 513 -4.24 0.93 42.45
C ASN A 513 -4.36 -0.47 41.78
N ASN A 514 -3.27 -1.01 41.22
CA ASN A 514 -3.23 -2.35 40.61
C ASN A 514 -4.34 -2.57 39.57
N ARG A 515 -4.61 -1.57 38.71
CA ARG A 515 -5.70 -1.62 37.74
C ARG A 515 -5.34 -0.92 36.42
N ILE A 516 -6.14 -1.16 35.41
CA ILE A 516 -6.22 -0.36 34.21
C ILE A 516 -7.46 0.54 34.28
N VAL A 517 -7.31 1.78 33.88
CA VAL A 517 -8.41 2.76 33.82
C VAL A 517 -8.53 3.26 32.39
N VAL A 518 -9.76 3.34 31.87
CA VAL A 518 -10.02 3.85 30.53
C VAL A 518 -10.89 5.10 30.62
N PHE A 519 -10.39 6.17 30.02
CA PHE A 519 -11.10 7.44 29.91
C PHE A 519 -11.52 7.69 28.45
N SER A 520 -12.67 8.35 28.29
CA SER A 520 -13.07 8.89 26.98
C SER A 520 -12.10 9.98 26.52
N GLU A 521 -12.16 10.32 25.24
CA GLU A 521 -11.44 11.49 24.72
C GLU A 521 -11.75 12.76 25.51
N LYS A 522 -12.94 12.92 26.07
CA LYS A 522 -13.35 14.06 26.91
C LYS A 522 -12.83 14.00 28.35
N GLY A 523 -12.25 12.87 28.76
CA GLY A 523 -11.75 12.65 30.13
C GLY A 523 -12.77 12.05 31.10
N GLU A 524 -13.88 11.53 30.60
CA GLU A 524 -14.87 10.82 31.43
C GLU A 524 -14.39 9.39 31.69
N LEU A 525 -14.54 8.91 32.91
CA LEU A 525 -14.26 7.51 33.24
C LEU A 525 -15.26 6.60 32.51
N LEU A 526 -14.74 5.73 31.65
CA LEU A 526 -15.56 4.75 30.93
C LEU A 526 -15.61 3.42 31.69
N ARG A 527 -14.44 2.88 32.07
CA ARG A 527 -14.32 1.58 32.76
C ARG A 527 -12.99 1.48 33.51
N SER A 528 -12.93 0.57 34.48
CA SER A 528 -11.68 0.15 35.10
C SER A 528 -11.73 -1.36 35.38
N PHE A 529 -10.58 -2.03 35.24
CA PHE A 529 -10.46 -3.48 35.33
C PHE A 529 -9.07 -3.94 35.77
N GLY A 530 -8.91 -5.22 36.02
CA GLY A 530 -7.62 -5.87 36.27
C GLY A 530 -7.21 -5.97 37.72
N GLN A 531 -7.98 -5.44 38.71
CA GLN A 531 -7.63 -5.42 40.15
C GLN A 531 -7.34 -6.81 40.74
N ASN A 532 -7.94 -7.86 40.18
CA ASN A 532 -7.76 -9.25 40.65
C ASN A 532 -6.53 -9.95 40.04
N PHE A 533 -5.92 -9.37 39.03
CA PHE A 533 -4.87 -10.00 38.24
C PHE A 533 -3.57 -9.20 38.26
N LEU A 534 -3.67 -7.89 38.40
CA LEU A 534 -2.53 -6.98 38.23
C LEU A 534 -1.88 -6.64 39.57
N ASN A 535 -0.55 -6.62 39.56
CA ASN A 535 0.29 -6.21 40.69
C ASN A 535 1.37 -5.28 40.15
N CYS A 536 1.18 -3.96 40.31
CA CYS A 536 2.01 -2.91 39.77
C CYS A 536 2.07 -2.92 38.22
N PRO A 537 0.91 -2.76 37.51
CA PRO A 537 0.90 -2.67 36.05
C PRO A 537 1.77 -1.50 35.59
N ASN A 538 2.54 -1.73 34.52
CA ASN A 538 3.53 -0.76 34.05
C ASN A 538 3.30 -0.41 32.57
N GLY A 539 4.09 -0.97 31.66
CA GLY A 539 3.90 -0.74 30.22
C GLY A 539 2.63 -1.39 29.71
N LEU A 540 2.00 -0.74 28.76
CA LEU A 540 0.83 -1.27 28.06
C LEU A 540 0.85 -0.87 26.59
N CYS A 541 0.26 -1.72 25.75
CA CYS A 541 0.04 -1.46 24.34
C CYS A 541 -1.29 -2.07 23.88
N ILE A 542 -1.73 -1.71 22.69
CA ILE A 542 -2.96 -2.22 22.08
C ILE A 542 -2.58 -2.95 20.79
N ASP A 543 -3.11 -4.14 20.58
CA ASP A 543 -2.89 -4.90 19.36
C ASP A 543 -3.83 -4.43 18.22
N LYS A 544 -3.63 -5.01 17.02
CA LYS A 544 -4.41 -4.66 15.83
C LYS A 544 -5.91 -5.01 15.93
N THR A 545 -6.30 -5.81 16.91
CA THR A 545 -7.69 -6.21 17.15
C THR A 545 -8.37 -5.39 18.24
N GLY A 546 -7.64 -4.44 18.87
CA GLY A 546 -8.14 -3.60 19.96
C GLY A 546 -7.89 -4.16 21.36
N ARG A 547 -7.25 -5.34 21.49
CA ARG A 547 -6.97 -5.95 22.80
C ARG A 547 -5.83 -5.26 23.52
N ILE A 548 -5.91 -5.18 24.82
CA ILE A 548 -5.00 -4.44 25.68
C ILE A 548 -4.00 -5.43 26.32
N ILE A 549 -2.71 -5.20 26.08
CA ILE A 549 -1.61 -6.00 26.63
C ILE A 549 -0.94 -5.21 27.73
N VAL A 550 -0.80 -5.83 28.89
CA VAL A 550 -0.33 -5.19 30.13
C VAL A 550 0.85 -5.94 30.72
N GLY A 551 1.95 -5.23 30.92
CA GLY A 551 3.09 -5.73 31.69
C GLY A 551 2.83 -5.65 33.20
N ASN A 552 2.76 -6.79 33.85
CA ASN A 552 2.56 -6.93 35.28
C ASN A 552 3.92 -7.05 35.98
N ARG A 553 4.42 -5.93 36.43
CA ARG A 553 5.82 -5.73 36.79
C ARG A 553 6.30 -6.61 37.94
N LEU A 554 5.55 -6.66 39.06
CA LEU A 554 5.99 -7.39 40.29
C LEU A 554 5.82 -8.89 40.16
N ASP A 555 4.87 -9.36 39.36
CA ASP A 555 4.64 -10.79 39.13
C ASP A 555 5.45 -11.35 37.94
N ASN A 556 6.18 -10.49 37.22
CA ASN A 556 6.96 -10.86 36.03
C ASN A 556 6.13 -11.50 34.91
N LYS A 557 4.91 -11.02 34.71
CA LYS A 557 3.91 -11.57 33.80
C LYS A 557 3.45 -10.54 32.78
N ILE A 558 2.84 -11.02 31.70
CA ILE A 558 2.10 -10.19 30.74
C ILE A 558 0.71 -10.75 30.58
N PHE A 559 -0.29 -9.89 30.74
CA PHE A 559 -1.70 -10.21 30.60
C PHE A 559 -2.30 -9.60 29.34
N LEU A 560 -3.24 -10.32 28.75
CA LEU A 560 -4.07 -9.90 27.62
C LEU A 560 -5.51 -9.69 28.11
N PHE A 561 -6.06 -8.53 27.80
CA PHE A 561 -7.44 -8.17 28.09
C PHE A 561 -8.18 -7.83 26.79
N GLU A 562 -9.45 -8.19 26.68
CA GLU A 562 -10.34 -7.65 25.66
C GLU A 562 -10.59 -6.16 25.89
N GLU A 563 -11.11 -5.48 24.87
CA GLU A 563 -11.40 -4.04 24.94
C GLU A 563 -12.35 -3.68 26.11
N ASP A 564 -13.29 -4.55 26.46
CA ASP A 564 -14.21 -4.38 27.60
C ASP A 564 -13.57 -4.62 28.98
N GLY A 565 -12.34 -5.15 29.02
CA GLY A 565 -11.57 -5.43 30.23
C GLY A 565 -11.68 -6.85 30.74
N GLU A 566 -12.32 -7.78 30.00
CA GLU A 566 -12.27 -9.20 30.32
C GLU A 566 -10.85 -9.74 30.15
N CYS A 567 -10.33 -10.45 31.17
CA CYS A 567 -9.01 -11.07 31.11
C CYS A 567 -9.07 -12.34 30.25
N VAL A 568 -8.40 -12.31 29.10
CA VAL A 568 -8.40 -13.44 28.16
C VAL A 568 -7.41 -14.50 28.59
N GLU A 569 -6.15 -14.10 28.80
CA GLU A 569 -5.09 -15.04 29.15
C GLU A 569 -3.86 -14.35 29.76
N GLU A 570 -3.02 -15.16 30.40
CA GLU A 570 -1.65 -14.85 30.75
C GLU A 570 -0.75 -15.30 29.61
N ILE A 571 -0.33 -14.35 28.73
CA ILE A 571 0.48 -14.66 27.54
C ILE A 571 1.85 -15.22 27.91
N LEU A 572 2.45 -14.73 29.01
CA LEU A 572 3.79 -15.10 29.43
C LEU A 572 3.82 -15.31 30.94
N ASN A 573 4.14 -16.52 31.36
CA ASN A 573 4.32 -16.84 32.76
C ASN A 573 5.79 -16.73 33.20
N GLY A 574 5.98 -16.30 34.43
CA GLY A 574 7.11 -15.69 35.10
C GLY A 574 8.49 -16.34 35.04
N SER A 575 8.82 -17.31 34.17
CA SER A 575 10.14 -17.90 34.12
C SER A 575 11.14 -17.22 33.15
N ALA A 576 10.65 -16.46 32.17
CA ALA A 576 11.45 -15.87 31.11
C ALA A 576 11.72 -14.38 31.30
N LEU A 577 10.84 -13.65 31.97
CA LEU A 577 10.91 -12.21 32.18
C LEU A 577 11.24 -11.85 33.63
N LYS A 578 11.90 -10.71 33.81
CA LYS A 578 12.18 -10.15 35.13
C LYS A 578 11.93 -8.64 35.12
N ASN A 579 10.95 -8.19 35.90
CA ASN A 579 10.57 -6.79 35.98
C ASN A 579 10.22 -6.18 34.58
N PRO A 580 9.23 -6.77 33.83
CA PRO A 580 8.82 -6.25 32.54
C PRO A 580 8.28 -4.84 32.67
N ARG A 581 8.70 -3.94 31.77
CA ARG A 581 8.28 -2.54 31.78
C ARG A 581 7.58 -2.15 30.50
N GLY A 582 8.22 -1.42 29.62
CA GLY A 582 7.62 -0.98 28.35
C GLY A 582 7.37 -2.14 27.39
N ILE A 583 6.28 -2.05 26.68
CA ILE A 583 5.82 -3.05 25.72
C ILE A 583 5.44 -2.34 24.42
N SER A 584 5.83 -2.91 23.30
CA SER A 584 5.46 -2.44 21.96
C SER A 584 5.35 -3.61 20.97
N PHE A 585 5.00 -3.31 19.73
CA PHE A 585 5.03 -4.28 18.64
C PHE A 585 6.07 -3.89 17.59
N ASP A 586 6.67 -4.89 16.97
CA ASP A 586 7.43 -4.68 15.73
C ASP A 586 6.50 -4.68 14.50
N ALA A 587 7.05 -4.41 13.32
CA ALA A 587 6.30 -4.35 12.07
C ALA A 587 5.68 -5.72 11.67
N GLN A 588 6.23 -6.83 12.17
CA GLN A 588 5.75 -8.18 11.95
C GLN A 588 4.63 -8.59 12.93
N GLY A 589 4.35 -7.76 13.95
CA GLY A 589 3.37 -8.03 14.99
C GLY A 589 3.90 -8.87 16.15
N ASN A 590 5.23 -9.00 16.27
CA ASN A 590 5.85 -9.63 17.44
C ASN A 590 5.82 -8.66 18.63
N LEU A 591 5.63 -9.22 19.82
CA LEU A 591 5.63 -8.45 21.06
C LEU A 591 7.06 -8.15 21.49
N VAL A 592 7.38 -6.90 21.72
CA VAL A 592 8.71 -6.40 22.12
C VAL A 592 8.61 -5.85 23.55
N VAL A 593 9.36 -6.45 24.46
CA VAL A 593 9.25 -6.19 25.91
C VAL A 593 10.58 -5.71 26.48
N CYS A 594 10.57 -4.60 27.19
CA CYS A 594 11.69 -4.17 28.04
C CYS A 594 11.78 -5.07 29.26
N ASP A 595 12.69 -6.00 29.26
CA ASP A 595 12.98 -6.91 30.36
C ASP A 595 14.02 -6.28 31.29
N ALA A 596 13.58 -5.33 32.12
CA ALA A 596 14.49 -4.46 32.85
C ALA A 596 15.35 -5.20 33.88
N GLY A 597 14.84 -6.27 34.51
CA GLY A 597 15.61 -7.06 35.46
C GLY A 597 16.66 -7.97 34.83
N ASN A 598 16.48 -8.30 33.53
CA ASN A 598 17.48 -9.02 32.74
C ASN A 598 18.34 -8.10 31.88
N LYS A 599 18.15 -6.78 31.95
CA LYS A 599 18.89 -5.73 31.23
C LYS A 599 18.86 -5.93 29.72
N CYS A 600 17.71 -6.30 29.14
CA CYS A 600 17.59 -6.55 27.71
C CYS A 600 16.20 -6.20 27.19
N VAL A 601 16.04 -6.23 25.89
CA VAL A 601 14.74 -6.18 25.20
C VAL A 601 14.49 -7.54 24.56
N THR A 602 13.38 -8.18 24.91
CA THR A 602 13.04 -9.52 24.48
C THR A 602 11.86 -9.50 23.51
N PHE A 603 11.98 -10.25 22.43
CA PHE A 603 10.97 -10.40 21.38
C PHE A 603 10.24 -11.72 21.54
N PHE A 604 8.91 -11.65 21.44
CA PHE A 604 8.04 -12.83 21.51
C PHE A 604 7.19 -12.90 20.24
N SER A 605 6.96 -14.12 19.75
CA SER A 605 5.96 -14.35 18.72
C SER A 605 4.54 -14.05 19.23
N PRO A 606 3.53 -13.92 18.37
CA PRO A 606 2.14 -13.76 18.79
C PRO A 606 1.63 -14.89 19.70
N GLU A 607 2.25 -16.10 19.63
CA GLU A 607 1.94 -17.26 20.48
C GLU A 607 2.75 -17.29 21.79
N GLY A 608 3.47 -16.20 22.12
CA GLY A 608 4.24 -16.09 23.36
C GLY A 608 5.60 -16.83 23.38
N ARG A 609 6.14 -17.26 22.23
CA ARG A 609 7.47 -17.88 22.16
C ARG A 609 8.58 -16.84 22.09
N ILE A 610 9.64 -17.00 22.85
CA ILE A 610 10.83 -16.14 22.76
C ILE A 610 11.47 -16.34 21.38
N LEU A 611 11.62 -15.24 20.65
CA LEU A 611 12.31 -15.21 19.36
C LEU A 611 13.78 -14.84 19.52
N LYS A 612 14.05 -13.78 20.29
CA LYS A 612 15.40 -13.28 20.58
C LYS A 612 15.39 -12.31 21.74
N SER A 613 16.57 -12.03 22.31
CA SER A 613 16.80 -10.93 23.25
C SER A 613 18.01 -10.12 22.78
N ILE A 614 17.92 -8.79 22.88
CA ILE A 614 18.94 -7.85 22.41
C ILE A 614 19.36 -6.89 23.52
N GLY A 615 20.52 -6.26 23.38
CA GLY A 615 20.98 -5.16 24.22
C GLY A 615 21.56 -5.58 25.58
N LYS A 616 21.73 -6.86 25.89
CA LYS A 616 22.17 -7.37 27.20
C LYS A 616 23.48 -6.75 27.71
N ASP A 617 24.40 -6.45 26.80
CA ASP A 617 25.70 -5.84 27.14
C ASP A 617 25.66 -4.30 27.06
N ASN A 618 24.59 -3.72 26.61
CA ASN A 618 24.45 -2.28 26.33
C ASN A 618 23.42 -1.59 27.22
N LEU A 619 22.51 -2.30 27.85
CA LEU A 619 21.40 -1.75 28.62
C LEU A 619 21.61 -1.90 30.13
N GLU A 620 21.30 -0.85 30.88
CA GLU A 620 21.34 -0.88 32.35
C GLU A 620 19.94 -1.07 32.95
N MET A 621 18.96 -0.28 32.49
CA MET A 621 17.56 -0.37 32.94
C MET A 621 16.61 0.08 31.83
N PRO A 622 16.33 -0.77 30.85
CA PRO A 622 15.40 -0.44 29.78
C PRO A 622 13.97 -0.26 30.33
N VAL A 623 13.34 0.88 30.02
CA VAL A 623 12.01 1.24 30.55
C VAL A 623 10.94 1.30 29.46
N CYS A 624 11.24 1.85 28.31
CA CYS A 624 10.35 1.89 27.18
C CYS A 624 11.08 1.51 25.90
N CYS A 625 10.39 0.81 25.01
CA CYS A 625 10.89 0.50 23.67
C CYS A 625 9.87 0.95 22.62
N LEU A 626 10.39 1.45 21.50
CA LEU A 626 9.62 1.90 20.36
C LEU A 626 10.24 1.35 19.09
N CYS A 627 9.48 0.57 18.33
CA CYS A 627 9.93 0.03 17.05
C CYS A 627 9.44 0.96 15.92
N PHE A 628 10.37 1.37 15.08
CA PHE A 628 10.06 2.18 13.90
C PHE A 628 10.99 1.80 12.75
N GLU A 629 10.42 1.43 11.60
CA GLU A 629 11.16 0.88 10.46
C GLU A 629 12.04 -0.30 10.88
N ASP A 630 13.33 -0.20 10.62
CA ASP A 630 14.35 -1.21 10.98
C ASP A 630 15.05 -0.93 12.32
N LYS A 631 14.56 0.05 13.12
CA LYS A 631 15.17 0.52 14.35
C LYS A 631 14.30 0.29 15.57
N ILE A 632 14.97 0.13 16.69
CA ILE A 632 14.37 0.03 18.02
C ILE A 632 15.03 1.11 18.89
N PHE A 633 14.20 2.04 19.36
CA PHE A 633 14.60 3.06 20.33
C PHE A 633 14.27 2.57 21.72
N VAL A 634 15.25 2.57 22.61
CA VAL A 634 15.09 2.10 23.99
C VAL A 634 15.51 3.20 24.95
N SER A 635 14.60 3.63 25.81
CA SER A 635 14.96 4.50 26.92
C SER A 635 15.66 3.70 28.03
N ASP A 636 16.89 4.05 28.31
CA ASP A 636 17.69 3.45 29.39
C ASP A 636 17.75 4.41 30.58
N HIS A 637 16.91 4.12 31.56
CA HIS A 637 16.62 5.00 32.67
C HIS A 637 17.84 5.30 33.58
N GLU A 638 18.67 4.30 33.86
CA GLU A 638 19.85 4.47 34.72
C GLU A 638 21.10 4.92 33.94
N ASP A 639 21.15 4.67 32.61
CA ASP A 639 22.20 5.23 31.74
C ASP A 639 21.87 6.64 31.24
N HIS A 640 20.71 7.18 31.63
CA HIS A 640 20.26 8.53 31.26
C HIS A 640 20.30 8.82 29.74
N SER A 641 20.04 7.81 28.91
CA SER A 641 20.18 7.89 27.47
C SER A 641 19.07 7.16 26.73
N ILE A 642 18.92 7.46 25.46
CA ILE A 642 18.16 6.64 24.52
C ILE A 642 19.15 5.86 23.66
N LYS A 643 19.02 4.54 23.65
CA LYS A 643 19.86 3.62 22.87
C LYS A 643 19.11 3.11 21.68
N VAL A 644 19.75 3.11 20.53
CA VAL A 644 19.14 2.72 19.27
C VAL A 644 19.81 1.47 18.75
N PHE A 645 18.98 0.47 18.45
CA PHE A 645 19.40 -0.80 17.89
C PHE A 645 18.76 -0.99 16.53
N HIS A 646 19.40 -1.70 15.65
CA HIS A 646 18.78 -2.27 14.46
C HIS A 646 17.86 -3.43 14.87
N ILE A 647 16.83 -3.71 14.08
CA ILE A 647 15.86 -4.77 14.39
C ILE A 647 16.51 -6.14 14.55
N ASP A 648 17.67 -6.40 13.93
CA ASP A 648 18.44 -7.65 14.10
C ASP A 648 19.15 -7.77 15.45
N GLY A 649 19.24 -6.68 16.24
CA GLY A 649 19.84 -6.63 17.56
C GLY A 649 21.20 -5.92 17.65
N ARG A 650 21.75 -5.45 16.52
CA ARG A 650 23.01 -4.67 16.54
C ARG A 650 22.79 -3.31 17.18
N PHE A 651 23.66 -2.92 18.10
CA PHE A 651 23.70 -1.55 18.62
C PHE A 651 24.16 -0.59 17.52
N LEU A 652 23.40 0.51 17.34
CA LEU A 652 23.72 1.51 16.33
C LEU A 652 24.37 2.77 16.95
N TYR A 653 23.67 3.41 17.86
CA TYR A 653 24.13 4.63 18.54
C TYR A 653 23.29 4.89 19.79
N LYS A 654 23.75 5.86 20.60
CA LYS A 654 22.99 6.41 21.72
C LYS A 654 23.07 7.94 21.73
N PHE A 655 22.09 8.56 22.37
CA PHE A 655 22.09 10.00 22.64
C PHE A 655 21.44 10.29 23.99
N GLY A 656 21.72 11.46 24.52
CA GLY A 656 21.38 11.81 25.90
C GLY A 656 22.46 11.43 26.91
N SER A 657 22.52 12.16 27.99
CA SER A 657 23.41 11.96 29.12
C SER A 657 22.78 12.57 30.38
N TYR A 658 23.30 12.22 31.56
CA TYR A 658 22.82 12.82 32.80
C TYR A 658 23.02 14.33 32.82
N GLY A 659 21.96 15.06 33.08
CA GLY A 659 21.99 16.54 33.15
C GLY A 659 20.62 17.18 32.92
N ASN A 660 20.60 18.47 32.71
CA ASN A 660 19.37 19.26 32.48
C ASN A 660 19.50 20.26 31.29
N SER A 661 20.52 20.09 30.45
CA SER A 661 20.63 20.85 29.20
C SER A 661 19.69 20.29 28.12
N ASN A 662 19.67 20.90 26.94
CA ASN A 662 18.80 20.49 25.85
C ASN A 662 19.10 19.11 25.31
N LEU A 663 20.33 18.62 25.42
CA LEU A 663 20.74 17.30 25.02
C LEU A 663 20.73 16.27 26.15
N ASP A 664 20.56 16.76 27.40
CA ASP A 664 20.62 15.87 28.57
C ASP A 664 19.25 15.28 28.87
N LEU A 665 19.29 14.02 29.24
CA LEU A 665 18.15 13.27 29.72
C LEU A 665 18.38 12.85 31.16
N ASN A 666 17.39 13.00 32.01
CA ASN A 666 17.48 12.51 33.38
C ASN A 666 16.38 11.48 33.63
N ARG A 667 16.80 10.22 33.68
CA ARG A 667 15.90 9.07 33.79
C ARG A 667 14.84 9.04 32.67
N PRO A 668 15.22 8.92 31.38
CA PRO A 668 14.26 8.85 30.29
C PRO A 668 13.33 7.66 30.50
N SER A 669 12.05 7.88 30.23
CA SER A 669 10.99 6.89 30.44
C SER A 669 10.19 6.67 29.16
N GLY A 670 8.97 7.18 29.02
CA GLY A 670 8.12 6.98 27.86
C GLY A 670 8.69 7.55 26.54
N LEU A 671 8.50 6.83 25.45
CA LEU A 671 8.86 7.20 24.10
C LEU A 671 7.65 7.12 23.18
N ALA A 672 7.49 8.06 22.26
CA ALA A 672 6.51 8.00 21.18
C ALA A 672 7.04 8.73 19.93
N LEU A 673 6.47 8.43 18.77
CA LEU A 673 6.68 9.23 17.56
C LEU A 673 5.50 10.17 17.34
N ASP A 674 5.80 11.41 17.06
CA ASP A 674 4.77 12.36 16.66
C ASP A 674 4.45 12.24 15.16
N LYS A 675 3.44 12.97 14.70
CA LYS A 675 3.01 12.97 13.30
C LYS A 675 3.96 13.70 12.34
N THR A 676 4.97 14.39 12.87
CA THR A 676 6.04 15.01 12.07
C THR A 676 7.27 14.11 11.92
N GLY A 677 7.26 12.93 12.54
CA GLY A 677 8.35 11.96 12.51
C GLY A 677 9.45 12.24 13.54
N HIS A 678 9.16 13.06 14.56
CA HIS A 678 10.08 13.30 15.67
C HIS A 678 9.83 12.35 16.84
N LEU A 679 10.90 12.00 17.54
CA LEU A 679 10.86 11.20 18.74
C LEU A 679 10.59 12.07 19.97
N LEU A 680 9.49 11.80 20.65
CA LEU A 680 9.14 12.36 21.95
C LEU A 680 9.75 11.49 23.04
N ALA A 681 10.42 12.08 24.02
CA ALA A 681 11.02 11.38 25.15
C ALA A 681 10.69 12.08 26.48
N CYS A 682 10.04 11.36 27.37
CA CYS A 682 9.83 11.85 28.75
C CYS A 682 11.14 11.83 29.53
N SER A 683 11.64 13.00 29.92
CA SER A 683 12.77 13.16 30.85
C SER A 683 12.22 13.25 32.26
N PHE A 684 12.01 12.07 32.87
CA PHE A 684 11.24 11.87 34.10
C PHE A 684 11.66 12.81 35.24
N SER A 685 12.95 12.85 35.56
CA SER A 685 13.49 13.67 36.66
C SER A 685 13.81 15.13 36.26
N ASN A 686 13.68 15.48 34.97
CA ASN A 686 13.75 16.86 34.49
C ASN A 686 12.36 17.49 34.31
N HIS A 687 11.28 16.73 34.59
CA HIS A 687 9.90 17.22 34.58
C HIS A 687 9.47 17.82 33.22
N LYS A 688 9.97 17.26 32.11
CA LYS A 688 9.70 17.75 30.75
C LYS A 688 9.67 16.63 29.72
N VAL A 689 9.10 16.91 28.57
CA VAL A 689 9.20 16.09 27.39
C VAL A 689 10.14 16.76 26.40
N GLN A 690 11.12 16.03 25.90
CA GLN A 690 12.09 16.49 24.91
C GLN A 690 11.80 15.86 23.56
N VAL A 691 11.98 16.64 22.51
CA VAL A 691 11.71 16.25 21.12
C VAL A 691 13.02 16.15 20.36
N PHE A 692 13.25 15.01 19.72
CA PHE A 692 14.45 14.73 18.96
C PHE A 692 14.13 14.28 17.54
N THR A 693 15.05 14.51 16.63
CA THR A 693 15.04 13.78 15.34
C THR A 693 15.43 12.33 15.59
N LEU A 694 15.15 11.45 14.62
CA LEU A 694 15.47 10.02 14.74
C LEU A 694 16.97 9.72 14.80
N ASP A 695 17.84 10.65 14.40
CA ASP A 695 19.31 10.58 14.56
C ASP A 695 19.79 11.20 15.90
N GLY A 696 18.88 11.58 16.79
CA GLY A 696 19.17 12.04 18.15
C GLY A 696 19.53 13.52 18.28
N LYS A 697 19.25 14.36 17.27
CA LYS A 697 19.41 15.80 17.38
C LYS A 697 18.22 16.40 18.12
N PHE A 698 18.49 17.29 19.07
CA PHE A 698 17.47 18.04 19.78
C PHE A 698 16.72 19.00 18.86
N VAL A 699 15.40 18.98 18.96
CA VAL A 699 14.51 19.87 18.21
C VAL A 699 13.92 20.92 19.15
N THR A 700 13.21 20.48 20.19
CA THR A 700 12.56 21.35 21.16
C THR A 700 12.23 20.59 22.45
N GLN A 701 11.63 21.27 23.43
CA GLN A 701 11.13 20.65 24.65
C GLN A 701 9.94 21.44 25.20
N PHE A 702 9.10 20.77 26.00
CA PHE A 702 7.99 21.40 26.69
C PHE A 702 7.78 20.76 28.07
N GLY A 703 7.13 21.51 28.97
CA GLY A 703 7.00 21.15 30.38
C GLY A 703 8.11 21.68 31.27
N GLU A 704 7.76 21.91 32.49
CA GLU A 704 8.64 22.27 33.61
C GLU A 704 8.02 21.78 34.92
N LEU A 705 8.78 21.70 36.00
CA LEU A 705 8.26 21.21 37.28
C LEU A 705 7.12 22.10 37.80
N GLY A 706 5.98 21.47 38.10
CA GLY A 706 4.84 22.14 38.73
C GLY A 706 3.52 21.40 38.52
N LYS A 707 2.41 22.06 38.91
CA LYS A 707 1.06 21.50 38.83
C LYS A 707 0.13 22.25 37.88
N GLU A 708 0.51 23.45 37.46
CA GLU A 708 -0.29 24.24 36.54
C GLU A 708 -0.36 23.62 35.17
N MET A 709 -1.27 24.10 34.32
CA MET A 709 -1.35 23.66 32.93
C MET A 709 -0.05 24.00 32.19
N GLY A 710 0.50 23.01 31.48
CA GLY A 710 1.81 23.12 30.84
C GLY A 710 2.98 22.71 31.73
N GLN A 711 2.82 22.73 33.05
CA GLN A 711 3.81 22.21 34.00
C GLN A 711 3.59 20.72 34.24
N MET A 712 4.64 19.96 34.59
CA MET A 712 4.61 18.51 34.78
C MET A 712 5.36 18.12 36.05
N ASP A 713 4.91 17.03 36.68
CA ASP A 713 5.70 16.34 37.70
C ASP A 713 5.90 14.88 37.33
N SER A 714 7.15 14.53 37.08
CA SER A 714 7.59 13.16 36.76
C SER A 714 6.82 12.56 35.57
N PRO A 715 6.91 13.13 34.34
CA PRO A 715 6.29 12.55 33.14
C PRO A 715 6.88 11.19 32.86
N CYS A 716 6.03 10.15 32.85
CA CYS A 716 6.45 8.74 32.79
C CYS A 716 6.13 8.07 31.47
N ALA A 717 5.05 8.46 30.80
CA ALA A 717 4.68 7.95 29.49
C ALA A 717 4.13 9.06 28.59
N VAL A 718 4.27 8.86 27.30
CA VAL A 718 3.75 9.75 26.25
C VAL A 718 3.13 8.90 25.13
N SER A 719 2.01 9.36 24.59
CA SER A 719 1.38 8.77 23.42
C SER A 719 0.81 9.84 22.51
N VAL A 720 0.52 9.50 21.26
CA VAL A 720 0.06 10.46 20.25
C VAL A 720 -1.29 10.02 19.70
N LEU A 721 -2.28 10.89 19.73
CA LEU A 721 -3.61 10.66 19.19
C LEU A 721 -3.59 10.64 17.66
N LYS A 722 -4.63 10.09 17.05
CA LYS A 722 -4.83 10.16 15.59
C LYS A 722 -4.85 11.60 15.07
N SER A 723 -5.44 12.53 15.84
CA SER A 723 -5.45 13.96 15.55
C SER A 723 -4.08 14.65 15.64
N GLY A 724 -3.06 13.96 16.12
CA GLY A 724 -1.73 14.51 16.35
C GLY A 724 -1.52 15.11 17.72
N HIS A 725 -2.55 15.30 18.55
CA HIS A 725 -2.37 15.75 19.93
C HIS A 725 -1.54 14.75 20.73
N ILE A 726 -0.81 15.25 21.70
CA ILE A 726 0.07 14.45 22.56
C ILE A 726 -0.58 14.30 23.92
N VAL A 727 -0.65 13.07 24.44
CA VAL A 727 -1.03 12.82 25.83
C VAL A 727 0.22 12.43 26.62
N VAL A 728 0.42 13.06 27.76
CA VAL A 728 1.50 12.78 28.72
C VAL A 728 0.90 12.30 30.03
N CYS A 729 1.41 11.16 30.50
CA CYS A 729 1.09 10.64 31.82
C CYS A 729 2.07 11.18 32.84
N GLU A 730 1.56 11.81 33.89
CA GLU A 730 2.34 12.40 34.96
C GLU A 730 2.18 11.58 36.24
N GLN A 731 3.26 10.96 36.68
CA GLN A 731 3.25 10.15 37.90
C GLN A 731 3.08 10.99 39.15
N GLY A 732 3.77 12.14 39.26
CA GLY A 732 3.77 12.99 40.46
C GLY A 732 2.49 13.81 40.63
N ASN A 733 1.85 14.20 39.55
CA ASN A 733 0.58 14.93 39.59
C ASN A 733 -0.65 14.03 39.48
N PHE A 734 -0.47 12.71 39.34
CA PHE A 734 -1.55 11.71 39.24
C PHE A 734 -2.58 12.02 38.15
N ARG A 735 -2.13 12.46 37.00
CA ARG A 735 -2.99 12.93 35.91
C ARG A 735 -2.44 12.59 34.52
N LEU A 736 -3.28 12.73 33.54
CA LEU A 736 -2.88 12.90 32.15
C LEU A 736 -2.97 14.37 31.76
N GLN A 737 -2.10 14.82 30.89
CA GLN A 737 -2.18 16.16 30.30
C GLN A 737 -2.12 16.06 28.77
N ILE A 738 -3.00 16.80 28.08
CA ILE A 738 -3.13 16.81 26.63
C ILE A 738 -2.50 18.07 26.09
N PHE A 739 -1.63 17.92 25.06
CA PHE A 739 -0.93 19.01 24.40
C PHE A 739 -1.31 19.08 22.91
N GLU A 740 -1.40 20.31 22.43
CA GLU A 740 -1.58 20.63 21.02
C GLU A 740 -0.34 20.24 20.19
#